data_4c0d76e39146fbff2124c21c52376ada
#
_entry.id   4c0d76e39146fbff2124c21c52376ada
#
_cell.length_a   1.000
_cell.length_b   1.000
_cell.length_c   1.000
_cell.angle_alpha   90.00
_cell.angle_beta   90.00
_cell.angle_gamma   90.00
#
_symmetry.space_group_name_H-M   'P 1'
#
loop_
_entity.id
_entity.type
_entity.pdbx_description
1 polymer ?
#
loop_
_entity_poly.entity_id
_entity_poly.type
_entity_poly.pdbx_seq_one_letter_code
_entity_poly.pdbx_strand_id
1 'polypeptide(L)'
;MEKKTPDYSKVVIIGGGVAGTSCAYHLAKFGWKDVILLERDQLTSGTTWHAAGLVGQLGATSTITKLRKYSLDLYKELEKKTGLSTGLKQNGAITVASTKERMQELLRQATTAQLSDVEVKVLNQKQTKDLYPVLHNEDLIGSVYMPKDGQADPIGVTNVLAKAAKIEGVKIFEKSPVKKILVKNKKICGVETDKRKIACDYVVLATGMWSRQIGEDIGVSVPLYPNEHFYIITEPIKDLPKNLPVLRDYNSCLYLKEDAGKMLVGIFEPNAKQAFVDKGKVPDNFSFGEFPDDFDHFEPYLAKSFHRLPMLANAGIRKFFSGPESFTPDTQYLLGETPEVKNLYACCGFNSIGIASSGGAGRVTAEWIINGHINEDIFSLDIKRFQNFHSSKKFIMERVSETLGDLYGMHWPYKQHNTARNQKLLPYHEELKKAGACFGVAGGFERPMWYSINNDEAKYNYSFNYQNWYPSLEFETTNARKNVGLFDFSTFSKFDLKGVNVHTELQKLCTANIKNEFGKTTYTQMLNKDGGIEADITVVCLDKNYFRVVGSAATREHDKYHLNKYLSDKIMLTDVTEDVCCLGLFGPKSREMISKISKEDYSNEKFKFGTGKNIIINDLNIWVQRLSYVGELGYELYVDKNDAKKLYNIIIDKGKLFNLSHCGMHAMDVMRMESGFLHWGHDISPEENQYQAGLNFAISYKKNINFIGKEALLKIKDKKLDKKMMFFTLKESKPGIPLLMHEEPIYLEDKIIGRTTSGNYSFCYNKNLSFGYINSGNTFENLKNKNIYIEVEKKKYSAEVLQNPLNQKNYKN
;
A
#
# COMPACT_ATOMS: atom_id res chain seq x y z
N MET A 1 14.65 44.48 -5.96
CA MET A 1 14.59 44.25 -4.50
C MET A 1 14.40 42.73 -4.27
N GLU A 2 15.33 42.10 -3.56
CA GLU A 2 15.22 40.70 -3.15
C GLU A 2 13.97 40.60 -2.25
N LYS A 3 13.01 39.73 -2.62
CA LYS A 3 11.81 39.53 -1.81
C LYS A 3 12.23 38.93 -0.47
N LYS A 4 12.04 39.67 0.60
CA LYS A 4 12.38 39.22 1.96
C LYS A 4 11.36 38.15 2.41
N THR A 5 11.86 36.98 2.88
CA THR A 5 10.99 35.95 3.48
C THR A 5 10.25 36.49 4.70
N PRO A 6 8.99 36.10 4.96
CA PRO A 6 8.23 36.55 6.13
C PRO A 6 8.78 35.95 7.43
N ASP A 7 8.42 36.51 8.56
CA ASP A 7 8.76 35.97 9.88
C ASP A 7 7.82 34.83 10.32
N TYR A 8 6.65 34.73 9.67
CA TYR A 8 5.66 33.66 9.87
C TYR A 8 4.99 33.28 8.54
N SER A 9 4.65 32.02 8.37
CA SER A 9 3.72 31.52 7.36
C SER A 9 3.01 30.29 7.89
N LYS A 10 1.72 30.14 7.58
CA LYS A 10 0.93 28.99 8.04
C LYS A 10 1.53 27.66 7.58
N VAL A 11 1.96 27.59 6.31
CA VAL A 11 2.61 26.41 5.74
C VAL A 11 3.93 26.81 5.08
N VAL A 12 4.98 26.07 5.42
CA VAL A 12 6.26 26.12 4.72
C VAL A 12 6.45 24.85 3.93
N ILE A 13 6.61 24.97 2.62
CA ILE A 13 6.97 23.84 1.74
C ILE A 13 8.48 23.91 1.48
N ILE A 14 9.18 22.82 1.77
CA ILE A 14 10.62 22.70 1.54
C ILE A 14 10.87 21.88 0.28
N GLY A 15 11.42 22.52 -0.75
CA GLY A 15 11.76 21.90 -2.03
C GLY A 15 10.89 22.40 -3.20
N GLY A 16 11.56 22.88 -4.25
CA GLY A 16 10.99 23.49 -5.45
C GLY A 16 10.92 22.55 -6.65
N GLY A 17 10.90 21.24 -6.42
CA GLY A 17 10.61 20.24 -7.44
C GLY A 17 9.12 20.17 -7.80
N VAL A 18 8.77 19.26 -8.71
CA VAL A 18 7.38 19.08 -9.19
C VAL A 18 6.38 18.78 -8.05
N ALA A 19 6.81 18.02 -7.03
CA ALA A 19 5.97 17.69 -5.87
C ALA A 19 5.67 18.92 -5.00
N GLY A 20 6.70 19.70 -4.64
CA GLY A 20 6.53 20.88 -3.79
C GLY A 20 5.73 21.98 -4.46
N THR A 21 5.94 22.23 -5.75
CA THR A 21 5.16 23.21 -6.53
C THR A 21 3.70 22.78 -6.67
N SER A 22 3.44 21.48 -6.78
CA SER A 22 2.08 20.93 -6.78
C SER A 22 1.38 21.11 -5.42
N CYS A 23 2.05 20.79 -4.31
CA CYS A 23 1.52 21.06 -2.96
C CYS A 23 1.20 22.54 -2.75
N ALA A 24 2.09 23.43 -3.18
CA ALA A 24 1.92 24.87 -3.10
C ALA A 24 0.67 25.35 -3.84
N TYR A 25 0.51 24.89 -5.08
CA TYR A 25 -0.67 25.21 -5.89
C TYR A 25 -1.96 24.74 -5.23
N HIS A 26 -2.03 23.48 -4.78
CA HIS A 26 -3.27 22.92 -4.24
C HIS A 26 -3.66 23.52 -2.90
N LEU A 27 -2.73 23.78 -1.99
CA LEU A 27 -3.02 24.47 -0.74
C LEU A 27 -3.67 25.83 -0.99
N ALA A 28 -3.11 26.60 -1.92
CA ALA A 28 -3.65 27.92 -2.27
C ALA A 28 -4.98 27.84 -3.03
N LYS A 29 -5.12 26.90 -3.97
CA LYS A 29 -6.37 26.58 -4.69
C LYS A 29 -7.51 26.25 -3.71
N PHE A 30 -7.22 25.55 -2.62
CA PHE A 30 -8.17 25.20 -1.57
C PHE A 30 -8.34 26.27 -0.48
N GLY A 31 -7.83 27.48 -0.71
CA GLY A 31 -8.08 28.67 0.12
C GLY A 31 -7.03 28.96 1.18
N TRP A 32 -5.99 28.14 1.33
CA TRP A 32 -4.89 28.45 2.25
C TRP A 32 -3.81 29.27 1.53
N LYS A 33 -3.91 30.59 1.64
CA LYS A 33 -3.04 31.51 0.91
C LYS A 33 -1.76 31.93 1.64
N ASP A 34 -1.69 31.72 2.96
CA ASP A 34 -0.49 31.96 3.74
C ASP A 34 0.46 30.75 3.65
N VAL A 35 0.97 30.55 2.44
CA VAL A 35 1.86 29.44 2.07
C VAL A 35 3.10 30.01 1.42
N ILE A 36 4.27 29.52 1.85
CA ILE A 36 5.54 29.80 1.20
C ILE A 36 6.21 28.51 0.76
N LEU A 37 6.93 28.59 -0.36
CA LEU A 37 7.81 27.53 -0.82
C LEU A 37 9.26 28.05 -0.79
N LEU A 38 10.13 27.27 -0.14
CA LEU A 38 11.55 27.54 -0.03
C LEU A 38 12.33 26.49 -0.83
N GLU A 39 13.06 26.97 -1.85
CA GLU A 39 13.97 26.16 -2.65
C GLU A 39 15.41 26.61 -2.38
N ARG A 40 16.29 25.64 -2.16
CA ARG A 40 17.67 25.96 -1.78
C ARG A 40 18.50 26.54 -2.93
N ASP A 41 18.20 26.18 -4.17
CA ASP A 41 18.87 26.72 -5.36
C ASP A 41 17.84 27.29 -6.35
N GLN A 42 17.51 26.57 -7.41
CA GLN A 42 16.52 26.96 -8.41
C GLN A 42 15.41 25.89 -8.46
N LEU A 43 14.22 26.30 -8.90
CA LEU A 43 13.17 25.32 -9.16
C LEU A 43 13.71 24.22 -10.08
N THR A 44 13.29 22.98 -9.82
CA THR A 44 13.66 21.76 -10.55
C THR A 44 15.08 21.23 -10.30
N SER A 45 15.97 21.93 -9.62
CA SER A 45 17.41 21.61 -9.51
C SER A 45 17.75 20.25 -8.85
N GLY A 46 16.78 19.57 -8.24
CA GLY A 46 16.95 18.21 -7.71
C GLY A 46 16.89 17.15 -8.82
N THR A 47 15.94 16.21 -8.72
CA THR A 47 15.74 15.13 -9.72
C THR A 47 14.75 15.51 -10.83
N THR A 48 13.98 16.56 -10.65
CA THR A 48 12.90 16.93 -11.60
C THR A 48 13.44 17.27 -13.00
N TRP A 49 14.54 18.01 -13.10
CA TRP A 49 15.04 18.53 -14.37
C TRP A 49 15.46 17.45 -15.37
N HIS A 50 15.92 16.30 -14.87
CA HIS A 50 16.43 15.20 -15.71
C HIS A 50 15.45 14.07 -15.89
N ALA A 51 14.23 14.17 -15.35
CA ALA A 51 13.21 13.12 -15.53
C ALA A 51 12.88 12.92 -17.02
N ALA A 52 12.70 11.69 -17.45
CA ALA A 52 12.36 11.37 -18.84
C ALA A 52 11.01 11.95 -19.30
N GLY A 53 10.17 12.36 -18.34
CA GLY A 53 8.88 13.01 -18.61
C GLY A 53 7.80 12.10 -19.17
N LEU A 54 7.84 10.81 -18.87
CA LEU A 54 6.79 9.88 -19.25
C LEU A 54 5.56 10.11 -18.35
N VAL A 55 4.39 10.27 -18.94
CA VAL A 55 3.13 10.46 -18.22
C VAL A 55 2.13 9.37 -18.60
N GLY A 56 1.90 8.46 -17.64
CA GLY A 56 0.96 7.36 -17.79
C GLY A 56 -0.12 7.43 -16.71
N GLN A 57 -1.34 7.02 -17.08
CA GLN A 57 -2.50 7.08 -16.20
C GLN A 57 -2.60 5.89 -15.25
N LEU A 58 -2.22 4.67 -15.69
CA LEU A 58 -2.39 3.47 -14.90
C LEU A 58 -1.47 3.44 -13.67
N GLY A 59 -2.02 3.08 -12.53
CA GLY A 59 -1.34 2.83 -11.27
C GLY A 59 -1.64 1.42 -10.75
N ALA A 60 -1.07 1.07 -9.61
CA ALA A 60 -1.24 -0.24 -8.99
C ALA A 60 -2.68 -0.49 -8.50
N THR A 61 -3.41 0.57 -8.16
CA THR A 61 -4.81 0.51 -7.74
C THR A 61 -5.66 1.52 -8.51
N SER A 62 -6.98 1.39 -8.47
CA SER A 62 -7.91 2.34 -9.06
C SER A 62 -7.74 3.74 -8.47
N THR A 63 -7.46 3.86 -7.17
CA THR A 63 -7.20 5.15 -6.52
C THR A 63 -5.94 5.81 -7.07
N ILE A 64 -4.82 5.08 -7.17
CA ILE A 64 -3.58 5.63 -7.75
C ILE A 64 -3.79 6.00 -9.23
N THR A 65 -4.56 5.20 -9.97
CA THR A 65 -4.93 5.50 -11.35
C THR A 65 -5.71 6.83 -11.44
N LYS A 66 -6.68 7.05 -10.57
CA LYS A 66 -7.41 8.32 -10.48
C LYS A 66 -6.49 9.51 -10.19
N LEU A 67 -5.52 9.36 -9.29
CA LEU A 67 -4.54 10.41 -8.95
C LEU A 67 -3.64 10.75 -10.14
N ARG A 68 -3.19 9.76 -10.92
CA ARG A 68 -2.40 9.99 -12.12
C ARG A 68 -3.23 10.63 -13.24
N LYS A 69 -4.45 10.15 -13.47
CA LYS A 69 -5.39 10.76 -14.41
C LYS A 69 -5.65 12.23 -14.06
N TYR A 70 -5.88 12.52 -12.77
CA TYR A 70 -5.99 13.90 -12.28
C TYR A 70 -4.77 14.75 -12.62
N SER A 71 -3.56 14.20 -12.51
CA SER A 71 -2.33 14.94 -12.83
C SER A 71 -2.30 15.37 -14.31
N LEU A 72 -2.66 14.47 -15.22
CA LEU A 72 -2.69 14.77 -16.65
C LEU A 72 -3.74 15.84 -16.99
N ASP A 73 -4.93 15.71 -16.43
CA ASP A 73 -6.01 16.68 -16.64
C ASP A 73 -5.64 18.06 -16.06
N LEU A 74 -5.01 18.08 -14.88
CA LEU A 74 -4.48 19.29 -14.25
C LEU A 74 -3.47 20.02 -15.15
N TYR A 75 -2.54 19.31 -15.77
CA TYR A 75 -1.51 19.92 -16.61
C TYR A 75 -2.13 20.67 -17.79
N LYS A 76 -3.14 20.11 -18.44
CA LYS A 76 -3.90 20.77 -19.51
C LYS A 76 -4.65 22.01 -19.03
N GLU A 77 -5.28 21.92 -17.85
CA GLU A 77 -5.98 23.04 -17.23
C GLU A 77 -5.02 24.20 -16.95
N LEU A 78 -3.86 23.86 -16.38
CA LEU A 78 -2.90 24.87 -15.95
C LEU A 78 -2.15 25.55 -17.11
N GLU A 79 -1.95 24.90 -18.24
CA GLU A 79 -1.44 25.56 -19.46
C GLU A 79 -2.33 26.73 -19.84
N LYS A 80 -3.64 26.51 -19.89
CA LYS A 80 -4.63 27.56 -20.20
C LYS A 80 -4.62 28.68 -19.16
N LYS A 81 -4.52 28.33 -17.88
CA LYS A 81 -4.55 29.30 -16.77
C LYS A 81 -3.28 30.15 -16.71
N THR A 82 -2.15 29.56 -17.00
CA THR A 82 -0.83 30.22 -16.83
C THR A 82 -0.28 30.84 -18.11
N GLY A 83 -0.72 30.36 -19.26
CA GLY A 83 -0.13 30.69 -20.56
C GLY A 83 1.29 30.13 -20.75
N LEU A 84 1.73 29.17 -19.92
CA LEU A 84 2.98 28.45 -20.08
C LEU A 84 2.70 27.03 -20.56
N SER A 85 3.62 26.42 -21.31
CA SER A 85 3.48 25.04 -21.77
C SER A 85 4.06 24.07 -20.74
N THR A 86 3.38 22.95 -20.54
CA THR A 86 3.88 21.77 -19.82
C THR A 86 4.64 20.82 -20.76
N GLY A 87 4.65 21.10 -22.07
CA GLY A 87 5.17 20.19 -23.07
C GLY A 87 4.36 18.88 -23.18
N LEU A 88 3.13 18.85 -22.68
CA LEU A 88 2.29 17.64 -22.69
C LEU A 88 1.90 17.27 -24.12
N LYS A 89 2.37 16.10 -24.56
CA LYS A 89 1.99 15.47 -25.83
C LYS A 89 1.30 14.15 -25.51
N GLN A 90 0.01 14.03 -25.82
CA GLN A 90 -0.73 12.78 -25.67
C GLN A 90 -0.63 11.95 -26.95
N ASN A 91 0.56 11.47 -27.24
CA ASN A 91 0.87 10.60 -28.37
C ASN A 91 0.69 9.11 -28.05
N GLY A 92 0.17 8.81 -26.84
CA GLY A 92 -0.07 7.46 -26.38
C GLY A 92 1.14 6.80 -25.72
N ALA A 93 0.88 5.66 -25.08
CA ALA A 93 1.91 4.76 -24.59
C ALA A 93 1.54 3.31 -24.96
N ILE A 94 2.53 2.53 -25.37
CA ILE A 94 2.39 1.12 -25.70
C ILE A 94 3.32 0.30 -24.80
N THR A 95 2.78 -0.75 -24.18
CA THR A 95 3.56 -1.73 -23.42
C THR A 95 3.49 -3.06 -24.12
N VAL A 96 4.64 -3.62 -24.48
CA VAL A 96 4.74 -4.87 -25.24
C VAL A 96 4.97 -6.07 -24.33
N ALA A 97 4.53 -7.26 -24.77
CA ALA A 97 4.71 -8.54 -24.08
C ALA A 97 5.36 -9.57 -25.00
N SER A 98 6.51 -10.09 -24.59
CA SER A 98 7.21 -11.20 -25.26
C SER A 98 7.00 -12.55 -24.58
N THR A 99 6.36 -12.59 -23.39
CA THR A 99 5.99 -13.83 -22.68
C THR A 99 4.49 -13.89 -22.40
N LYS A 100 3.96 -15.10 -22.25
CA LYS A 100 2.54 -15.31 -21.91
C LYS A 100 2.17 -14.68 -20.57
N GLU A 101 3.04 -14.82 -19.60
CA GLU A 101 2.85 -14.29 -18.25
C GLU A 101 2.81 -12.75 -18.26
N ARG A 102 3.70 -12.13 -19.04
CA ARG A 102 3.66 -10.66 -19.21
C ARG A 102 2.35 -10.23 -19.89
N MET A 103 1.90 -10.96 -20.88
CA MET A 103 0.62 -10.65 -21.53
C MET A 103 -0.56 -10.81 -20.57
N GLN A 104 -0.54 -11.83 -19.69
CA GLN A 104 -1.56 -11.98 -18.64
C GLN A 104 -1.55 -10.78 -17.67
N GLU A 105 -0.39 -10.36 -17.23
CA GLU A 105 -0.27 -9.16 -16.39
C GLU A 105 -0.87 -7.93 -17.07
N LEU A 106 -0.52 -7.68 -18.32
CA LEU A 106 -1.04 -6.55 -19.10
C LEU A 106 -2.55 -6.63 -19.33
N LEU A 107 -3.10 -7.82 -19.52
CA LEU A 107 -4.56 -8.03 -19.63
C LEU A 107 -5.26 -7.73 -18.30
N ARG A 108 -4.66 -8.07 -17.14
CA ARG A 108 -5.16 -7.69 -15.82
C ARG A 108 -5.18 -6.17 -15.66
N GLN A 109 -4.09 -5.49 -16.00
CA GLN A 109 -4.02 -4.03 -15.96
C GLN A 109 -5.07 -3.39 -16.90
N ALA A 110 -5.26 -3.92 -18.11
CA ALA A 110 -6.29 -3.46 -19.04
C ALA A 110 -7.71 -3.72 -18.50
N THR A 111 -7.90 -4.75 -17.69
CA THR A 111 -9.18 -5.04 -17.05
C THR A 111 -9.48 -4.04 -15.95
N THR A 112 -8.54 -3.81 -15.03
CA THR A 112 -8.74 -2.87 -13.91
C THR A 112 -8.82 -1.42 -14.33
N ALA A 113 -8.18 -1.04 -15.44
CA ALA A 113 -8.22 0.32 -16.01
C ALA A 113 -9.66 0.83 -16.23
N GLN A 114 -10.59 -0.06 -16.50
CA GLN A 114 -12.00 0.27 -16.76
C GLN A 114 -12.70 0.87 -15.53
N LEU A 115 -12.23 0.53 -14.32
CA LEU A 115 -12.78 1.07 -13.06
C LEU A 115 -12.52 2.58 -12.90
N SER A 116 -11.57 3.12 -13.64
CA SER A 116 -11.16 4.53 -13.59
C SER A 116 -11.37 5.26 -14.91
N ASP A 117 -12.17 4.69 -15.83
CA ASP A 117 -12.43 5.23 -17.18
C ASP A 117 -11.13 5.53 -17.95
N VAL A 118 -10.12 4.66 -17.83
CA VAL A 118 -8.91 4.75 -18.62
C VAL A 118 -9.06 3.89 -19.86
N GLU A 119 -8.95 4.52 -21.03
CA GLU A 119 -9.02 3.82 -22.31
C GLU A 119 -7.76 2.97 -22.52
N VAL A 120 -7.95 1.67 -22.66
CA VAL A 120 -6.87 0.72 -22.95
C VAL A 120 -7.29 -0.18 -24.12
N LYS A 121 -6.43 -0.31 -25.12
CA LYS A 121 -6.61 -1.21 -26.26
C LYS A 121 -5.63 -2.37 -26.16
N VAL A 122 -6.14 -3.58 -26.26
CA VAL A 122 -5.33 -4.79 -26.39
C VAL A 122 -5.05 -5.01 -27.87
N LEU A 123 -3.78 -5.11 -28.24
CA LEU A 123 -3.34 -5.23 -29.63
C LEU A 123 -2.62 -6.56 -29.84
N ASN A 124 -2.92 -7.20 -30.99
CA ASN A 124 -2.15 -8.34 -31.44
C ASN A 124 -0.81 -7.89 -32.09
N GLN A 125 0.03 -8.84 -32.47
CA GLN A 125 1.36 -8.59 -33.07
C GLN A 125 1.29 -7.65 -34.27
N LYS A 126 0.35 -7.90 -35.23
CA LYS A 126 0.18 -7.07 -36.43
C LYS A 126 -0.25 -5.65 -36.06
N GLN A 127 -1.26 -5.49 -35.22
CA GLN A 127 -1.74 -4.18 -34.76
C GLN A 127 -0.66 -3.40 -34.01
N THR A 128 0.18 -4.11 -33.25
CA THR A 128 1.35 -3.53 -32.58
C THR A 128 2.33 -2.94 -33.57
N LYS A 129 2.63 -3.68 -34.64
CA LYS A 129 3.51 -3.22 -35.74
C LYS A 129 2.91 -2.06 -36.52
N ASP A 130 1.62 -2.10 -36.79
CA ASP A 130 0.92 -1.00 -37.49
C ASP A 130 0.99 0.31 -36.66
N LEU A 131 0.89 0.22 -35.33
CA LEU A 131 0.98 1.37 -34.43
C LEU A 131 2.42 1.86 -34.23
N TYR A 132 3.41 0.95 -34.27
CA TYR A 132 4.83 1.26 -34.09
C TYR A 132 5.68 0.65 -35.20
N PRO A 133 5.70 1.27 -36.40
CA PRO A 133 6.21 0.63 -37.65
C PRO A 133 7.68 0.21 -37.60
N VAL A 134 8.51 0.89 -36.80
CA VAL A 134 9.96 0.63 -36.69
C VAL A 134 10.30 -0.44 -35.64
N LEU A 135 9.31 -0.97 -34.94
CA LEU A 135 9.47 -1.96 -33.89
C LEU A 135 9.81 -3.35 -34.47
N HIS A 136 10.81 -4.04 -33.94
CA HIS A 136 10.93 -5.49 -34.06
C HIS A 136 9.86 -6.15 -33.19
N ASN A 137 9.00 -6.98 -33.82
CA ASN A 137 7.83 -7.53 -33.12
C ASN A 137 7.61 -9.02 -33.33
N GLU A 138 8.54 -9.72 -33.99
CA GLU A 138 8.40 -11.16 -34.31
C GLU A 138 8.34 -12.04 -33.04
N ASP A 139 9.00 -11.60 -31.96
CA ASP A 139 9.01 -12.24 -30.65
C ASP A 139 7.83 -11.84 -29.76
N LEU A 140 6.98 -10.88 -30.17
CA LEU A 140 5.89 -10.36 -29.35
C LEU A 140 4.63 -11.21 -29.46
N ILE A 141 3.98 -11.45 -28.33
CA ILE A 141 2.64 -12.04 -28.25
C ILE A 141 1.57 -10.98 -28.51
N GLY A 142 1.81 -9.75 -28.05
CA GLY A 142 0.90 -8.63 -28.20
C GLY A 142 1.35 -7.44 -27.37
N SER A 143 0.45 -6.49 -27.23
CA SER A 143 0.69 -5.28 -26.44
C SER A 143 -0.60 -4.70 -25.87
N VAL A 144 -0.47 -3.75 -24.95
CA VAL A 144 -1.55 -2.86 -24.55
C VAL A 144 -1.20 -1.41 -24.89
N TYR A 145 -2.17 -0.69 -25.41
CA TYR A 145 -2.03 0.70 -25.84
C TYR A 145 -2.98 1.61 -25.08
N MET A 146 -2.44 2.67 -24.49
CA MET A 146 -3.16 3.72 -23.78
C MET A 146 -3.08 5.03 -24.59
N PRO A 147 -4.12 5.36 -25.37
CA PRO A 147 -4.07 6.48 -26.33
C PRO A 147 -3.95 7.86 -25.67
N LYS A 148 -4.37 7.99 -24.41
CA LYS A 148 -4.35 9.26 -23.66
C LYS A 148 -3.12 9.44 -22.78
N ASP A 149 -2.22 8.46 -22.72
CA ASP A 149 -0.89 8.59 -22.14
C ASP A 149 0.03 9.39 -23.06
N GLY A 150 1.25 9.65 -22.62
CA GLY A 150 2.23 10.32 -23.47
C GLY A 150 3.45 10.82 -22.70
N GLN A 151 3.87 12.03 -23.01
CA GLN A 151 5.06 12.65 -22.46
C GLN A 151 4.82 14.12 -22.12
N ALA A 152 5.58 14.66 -21.17
CA ALA A 152 5.58 16.07 -20.78
C ALA A 152 7.01 16.56 -20.55
N ASP A 153 7.22 17.88 -20.56
CA ASP A 153 8.47 18.48 -20.14
C ASP A 153 8.46 18.66 -18.61
N PRO A 154 9.32 17.95 -17.86
CA PRO A 154 9.37 18.05 -16.41
C PRO A 154 9.60 19.47 -15.87
N ILE A 155 10.47 20.24 -16.54
CA ILE A 155 10.74 21.63 -16.18
C ILE A 155 9.51 22.49 -16.47
N GLY A 156 8.90 22.31 -17.64
CA GLY A 156 7.67 23.00 -18.02
C GLY A 156 6.53 22.73 -17.05
N VAL A 157 6.26 21.48 -16.70
CA VAL A 157 5.25 21.09 -15.70
C VAL A 157 5.49 21.82 -14.37
N THR A 158 6.72 21.80 -13.86
CA THR A 158 7.06 22.44 -12.58
C THR A 158 6.89 23.97 -12.63
N ASN A 159 7.31 24.60 -13.72
CA ASN A 159 7.16 26.05 -13.91
C ASN A 159 5.68 26.46 -14.03
N VAL A 160 4.87 25.65 -14.72
CA VAL A 160 3.42 25.87 -14.81
C VAL A 160 2.77 25.78 -13.43
N LEU A 161 3.07 24.75 -12.65
CA LEU A 161 2.59 24.60 -11.27
C LEU A 161 3.06 25.76 -10.38
N ALA A 162 4.32 26.15 -10.45
CA ALA A 162 4.87 27.29 -9.68
C ALA A 162 4.21 28.61 -10.07
N LYS A 163 3.96 28.86 -11.35
CA LYS A 163 3.24 30.06 -11.81
C LYS A 163 1.80 30.05 -11.35
N ALA A 164 1.13 28.90 -11.46
CA ALA A 164 -0.24 28.74 -10.97
C ALA A 164 -0.33 28.98 -9.46
N ALA A 165 0.62 28.47 -8.67
CA ALA A 165 0.69 28.73 -7.23
C ALA A 165 0.90 30.22 -6.93
N LYS A 166 1.77 30.91 -7.68
CA LYS A 166 1.98 32.37 -7.56
C LYS A 166 0.72 33.18 -7.89
N ILE A 167 -0.04 32.75 -8.91
CA ILE A 167 -1.35 33.38 -9.27
C ILE A 167 -2.33 33.24 -8.10
N GLU A 168 -2.33 32.09 -7.39
CA GLU A 168 -3.15 31.87 -6.20
C GLU A 168 -2.62 32.56 -4.94
N GLY A 169 -1.46 33.25 -5.01
CA GLY A 169 -0.93 34.05 -3.91
C GLY A 169 0.26 33.43 -3.13
N VAL A 170 0.72 32.24 -3.51
CA VAL A 170 1.90 31.63 -2.89
C VAL A 170 3.17 32.43 -3.18
N LYS A 171 4.01 32.59 -2.18
CA LYS A 171 5.34 33.21 -2.35
C LYS A 171 6.39 32.10 -2.48
N ILE A 172 7.12 32.11 -3.58
CA ILE A 172 8.22 31.15 -3.86
C ILE A 172 9.54 31.90 -3.73
N PHE A 173 10.44 31.31 -2.94
CA PHE A 173 11.79 31.85 -2.68
C PHE A 173 12.81 30.80 -3.11
N GLU A 174 13.50 31.09 -4.19
CA GLU A 174 14.69 30.36 -4.63
C GLU A 174 15.93 30.85 -3.88
N LYS A 175 17.04 30.11 -3.92
CA LYS A 175 18.27 30.39 -3.19
C LYS A 175 18.02 30.67 -1.70
N SER A 176 17.13 29.88 -1.12
CA SER A 176 16.68 29.99 0.27
C SER A 176 16.71 28.63 0.97
N PRO A 177 17.93 28.07 1.22
CA PRO A 177 18.10 26.78 1.83
C PRO A 177 17.57 26.77 3.25
N VAL A 178 16.73 25.79 3.55
CA VAL A 178 16.33 25.48 4.93
C VAL A 178 17.45 24.67 5.57
N LYS A 179 18.01 25.20 6.66
CA LYS A 179 19.12 24.59 7.41
C LYS A 179 18.62 23.71 8.53
N LYS A 180 17.48 24.07 9.15
CA LYS A 180 16.87 23.30 10.23
C LYS A 180 15.36 23.40 10.18
N ILE A 181 14.70 22.28 10.49
CA ILE A 181 13.28 22.24 10.85
C ILE A 181 13.22 22.36 12.36
N LEU A 182 12.42 23.30 12.86
CA LEU A 182 12.30 23.59 14.28
C LEU A 182 11.12 22.81 14.86
N VAL A 183 11.42 21.94 15.82
CA VAL A 183 10.44 21.06 16.49
C VAL A 183 10.44 21.37 17.99
N LYS A 184 9.23 21.51 18.54
CA LYS A 184 9.02 21.68 19.99
C LYS A 184 7.90 20.72 20.43
N ASN A 185 8.15 19.93 21.47
CA ASN A 185 7.17 18.95 21.99
C ASN A 185 6.60 18.04 20.87
N LYS A 186 7.48 17.48 20.02
CA LYS A 186 7.12 16.63 18.89
C LYS A 186 6.15 17.29 17.90
N LYS A 187 6.18 18.60 17.76
CA LYS A 187 5.35 19.37 16.84
C LYS A 187 6.18 20.41 16.12
N ILE A 188 5.86 20.65 14.85
CA ILE A 188 6.46 21.75 14.06
C ILE A 188 6.19 23.09 14.73
N CYS A 189 7.21 23.96 14.77
CA CYS A 189 7.07 25.36 15.21
C CYS A 189 7.77 26.34 14.27
N GLY A 190 8.47 25.90 13.23
CA GLY A 190 9.12 26.75 12.24
C GLY A 190 10.21 26.07 11.46
N VAL A 191 10.90 26.88 10.65
CA VAL A 191 12.13 26.51 9.94
C VAL A 191 13.17 27.60 10.09
N GLU A 192 14.43 27.23 9.93
CA GLU A 192 15.58 28.15 9.96
C GLU A 192 16.30 28.12 8.62
N THR A 193 16.47 29.29 8.02
CA THR A 193 17.28 29.52 6.79
C THR A 193 18.58 30.24 7.16
N ASP A 194 19.48 30.41 6.21
CA ASP A 194 20.70 31.21 6.42
C ASP A 194 20.39 32.66 6.82
N LYS A 195 19.22 33.17 6.44
CA LYS A 195 18.84 34.58 6.64
C LYS A 195 18.03 34.82 7.91
N ARG A 196 17.19 33.83 8.34
CA ARG A 196 16.30 34.00 9.48
C ARG A 196 15.57 32.74 9.89
N LYS A 197 14.91 32.79 11.03
CA LYS A 197 13.86 31.84 11.45
C LYS A 197 12.52 32.29 10.93
N ILE A 198 11.71 31.30 10.48
CA ILE A 198 10.33 31.51 10.02
C ILE A 198 9.46 30.61 10.86
N ALA A 199 8.60 31.21 11.69
CA ALA A 199 7.62 30.44 12.43
C ALA A 199 6.56 29.86 11.47
N CYS A 200 6.07 28.63 11.72
CA CYS A 200 5.00 28.05 10.93
C CYS A 200 4.21 26.99 11.72
N ASP A 201 2.99 26.73 11.24
CA ASP A 201 2.14 25.68 11.82
C ASP A 201 2.40 24.33 11.19
N TYR A 202 2.71 24.29 9.89
CA TYR A 202 2.90 23.09 9.08
C TYR A 202 4.15 23.17 8.22
N VAL A 203 4.79 22.02 8.03
CA VAL A 203 5.90 21.87 7.07
C VAL A 203 5.56 20.72 6.11
N VAL A 204 5.77 20.93 4.82
CA VAL A 204 5.75 19.88 3.81
C VAL A 204 7.18 19.57 3.38
N LEU A 205 7.60 18.33 3.58
CA LEU A 205 8.90 17.81 3.18
C LEU A 205 8.80 17.27 1.74
N ALA A 206 9.09 18.15 0.77
CA ALA A 206 9.09 17.82 -0.67
C ALA A 206 10.52 17.84 -1.23
N THR A 207 11.49 17.39 -0.44
CA THR A 207 12.93 17.54 -0.65
C THR A 207 13.55 16.38 -1.45
N GLY A 208 12.73 15.56 -2.13
CA GLY A 208 13.18 14.48 -2.99
C GLY A 208 14.16 13.53 -2.28
N MET A 209 15.30 13.26 -2.89
CA MET A 209 16.32 12.33 -2.36
C MET A 209 16.97 12.77 -1.04
N TRP A 210 16.85 14.04 -0.63
CA TRP A 210 17.36 14.55 0.66
C TRP A 210 16.41 14.30 1.82
N SER A 211 15.17 13.85 1.56
CA SER A 211 14.12 13.76 2.59
C SER A 211 14.51 12.84 3.74
N ARG A 212 15.22 11.73 3.49
CA ARG A 212 15.68 10.82 4.54
C ARG A 212 16.62 11.52 5.51
N GLN A 213 17.68 12.14 5.03
CA GLN A 213 18.69 12.79 5.89
C GLN A 213 18.11 14.00 6.65
N ILE A 214 17.22 14.79 6.03
CA ILE A 214 16.53 15.89 6.71
C ILE A 214 15.58 15.37 7.79
N GLY A 215 14.91 14.24 7.54
CA GLY A 215 14.10 13.55 8.54
C GLY A 215 14.94 13.06 9.72
N GLU A 216 16.08 12.41 9.45
CA GLU A 216 17.02 11.92 10.48
C GLU A 216 17.48 13.03 11.42
N ASP A 217 17.74 14.24 10.92
CA ASP A 217 18.17 15.40 11.73
C ASP A 217 17.16 15.80 12.82
N ILE A 218 15.89 15.41 12.66
CA ILE A 218 14.80 15.72 13.59
C ILE A 218 14.13 14.47 14.17
N GLY A 219 14.74 13.29 13.98
CA GLY A 219 14.25 12.01 14.49
C GLY A 219 13.00 11.46 13.78
N VAL A 220 12.83 11.79 12.49
CA VAL A 220 11.74 11.31 11.64
C VAL A 220 12.24 10.28 10.64
N SER A 221 11.51 9.16 10.53
CA SER A 221 11.79 8.08 9.60
C SER A 221 11.19 8.38 8.23
N VAL A 222 12.05 8.57 7.21
CA VAL A 222 11.64 8.74 5.81
C VAL A 222 12.34 7.67 4.97
N PRO A 223 11.70 6.51 4.73
CA PRO A 223 12.34 5.36 4.11
C PRO A 223 12.48 5.52 2.60
N LEU A 224 13.53 6.18 2.18
CA LEU A 224 13.96 6.31 0.80
C LEU A 224 15.48 6.40 0.69
N TYR A 225 16.01 5.97 -0.46
CA TYR A 225 17.41 6.14 -0.80
C TYR A 225 17.57 6.36 -2.31
N PRO A 226 18.56 7.16 -2.77
CA PRO A 226 18.75 7.36 -4.19
C PRO A 226 19.54 6.21 -4.83
N ASN A 227 19.08 5.76 -6.00
CA ASN A 227 19.83 4.96 -6.95
C ASN A 227 20.24 5.79 -8.15
N GLU A 228 21.28 5.36 -8.86
CA GLU A 228 21.59 5.89 -10.19
C GLU A 228 20.55 5.40 -11.18
N HIS A 229 20.08 6.29 -12.04
CA HIS A 229 19.14 5.95 -13.10
C HIS A 229 19.72 6.42 -14.45
N PHE A 230 19.60 5.57 -15.45
CA PHE A 230 20.33 5.69 -16.70
C PHE A 230 19.41 5.85 -17.90
N TYR A 231 19.78 6.73 -18.82
CA TYR A 231 19.25 6.77 -20.17
C TYR A 231 20.25 7.37 -21.16
N ILE A 232 20.08 7.05 -22.43
CA ILE A 232 20.79 7.71 -23.52
C ILE A 232 19.82 8.51 -24.38
N ILE A 233 20.35 9.56 -25.03
CA ILE A 233 19.67 10.28 -26.10
C ILE A 233 20.51 10.11 -27.36
N THR A 234 19.88 9.64 -28.43
CA THR A 234 20.59 9.45 -29.73
C THR A 234 20.82 10.77 -30.46
N GLU A 235 21.74 10.78 -31.39
CA GLU A 235 21.70 11.75 -32.49
C GLU A 235 20.38 11.61 -33.29
N PRO A 236 19.99 12.62 -34.10
CA PRO A 236 18.83 12.49 -34.96
C PRO A 236 18.89 11.25 -35.86
N ILE A 237 17.84 10.44 -35.83
CA ILE A 237 17.77 9.19 -36.60
C ILE A 237 17.01 9.46 -37.89
N LYS A 238 17.65 9.17 -39.01
CA LYS A 238 17.03 9.29 -40.32
C LYS A 238 15.79 8.36 -40.39
N ASP A 239 14.71 8.88 -40.98
CA ASP A 239 13.45 8.18 -41.19
C ASP A 239 12.74 7.68 -39.91
N LEU A 240 13.11 8.19 -38.73
CA LEU A 240 12.37 7.95 -37.51
C LEU A 240 10.98 8.60 -37.61
N PRO A 241 9.89 7.84 -37.49
CA PRO A 241 8.55 8.41 -37.44
C PRO A 241 8.38 9.38 -36.29
N LYS A 242 7.72 10.50 -36.52
CA LYS A 242 7.42 11.49 -35.47
C LYS A 242 6.16 11.09 -34.71
N ASN A 243 6.08 11.55 -33.46
CA ASN A 243 4.94 11.31 -32.56
C ASN A 243 4.67 9.83 -32.27
N LEU A 244 5.71 8.99 -32.29
CA LEU A 244 5.58 7.61 -31.83
C LEU A 244 5.07 7.57 -30.38
N PRO A 245 4.19 6.60 -30.02
CA PRO A 245 3.83 6.38 -28.64
C PRO A 245 5.07 6.10 -27.78
N VAL A 246 5.02 6.45 -26.50
CA VAL A 246 6.02 5.97 -25.55
C VAL A 246 6.00 4.45 -25.53
N LEU A 247 7.13 3.82 -25.81
CA LEU A 247 7.27 2.36 -25.78
C LEU A 247 7.82 1.90 -24.44
N ARG A 248 7.18 0.90 -23.83
CA ARG A 248 7.67 0.17 -22.67
C ARG A 248 7.83 -1.29 -23.01
N ASP A 249 9.04 -1.81 -22.88
CA ASP A 249 9.36 -3.23 -22.97
C ASP A 249 9.85 -3.73 -21.60
N TYR A 250 8.90 -4.13 -20.76
CA TYR A 250 9.20 -4.58 -19.41
C TYR A 250 10.06 -5.84 -19.36
N ASN A 251 9.90 -6.76 -20.34
CA ASN A 251 10.72 -7.96 -20.43
C ASN A 251 12.20 -7.66 -20.69
N SER A 252 12.47 -6.57 -21.40
CA SER A 252 13.82 -6.09 -21.71
C SER A 252 14.33 -5.03 -20.72
N CYS A 253 13.51 -4.60 -19.75
CA CYS A 253 13.78 -3.51 -18.80
C CYS A 253 13.92 -2.13 -19.48
N LEU A 254 13.28 -1.89 -20.65
CA LEU A 254 13.47 -0.71 -21.49
C LEU A 254 12.24 0.19 -21.53
N TYR A 255 12.49 1.49 -21.58
CA TYR A 255 11.51 2.46 -22.08
C TYR A 255 12.15 3.33 -23.16
N LEU A 256 11.37 3.63 -24.20
CA LEU A 256 11.82 4.42 -25.33
C LEU A 256 10.82 5.54 -25.62
N LYS A 257 11.38 6.73 -25.89
CA LYS A 257 10.61 7.94 -26.15
C LYS A 257 11.18 8.69 -27.34
N GLU A 258 10.38 8.89 -28.39
CA GLU A 258 10.72 9.80 -29.49
C GLU A 258 10.55 11.25 -29.05
N ASP A 259 11.55 12.08 -29.33
CA ASP A 259 11.46 13.52 -29.18
C ASP A 259 12.37 14.25 -30.19
N ALA A 260 11.77 15.08 -31.02
CA ALA A 260 12.45 15.87 -32.01
C ALA A 260 13.38 15.06 -32.96
N GLY A 261 12.92 13.90 -33.40
CA GLY A 261 13.67 13.02 -34.33
C GLY A 261 14.81 12.24 -33.66
N LYS A 262 14.88 12.23 -32.37
CA LYS A 262 15.82 11.46 -31.55
C LYS A 262 15.09 10.45 -30.72
N MET A 263 15.80 9.42 -30.26
CA MET A 263 15.28 8.46 -29.31
C MET A 263 15.96 8.60 -27.95
N LEU A 264 15.15 8.77 -26.90
CA LEU A 264 15.59 8.55 -25.55
C LEU A 264 15.35 7.08 -25.23
N VAL A 265 16.38 6.37 -24.78
CA VAL A 265 16.35 4.97 -24.33
C VAL A 265 16.80 4.89 -22.89
N GLY A 266 15.92 4.49 -21.99
CA GLY A 266 16.23 4.36 -20.57
C GLY A 266 15.91 2.96 -20.04
N ILE A 267 16.42 2.68 -18.85
CA ILE A 267 16.35 1.33 -18.27
C ILE A 267 15.81 1.34 -16.84
N PHE A 268 15.20 0.20 -16.45
CA PHE A 268 14.85 -0.14 -15.08
C PHE A 268 15.39 -1.54 -14.79
N GLU A 269 16.67 -1.59 -14.48
CA GLU A 269 17.44 -2.81 -14.29
C GLU A 269 17.16 -3.49 -12.96
N PRO A 270 17.19 -4.85 -12.89
CA PRO A 270 16.86 -5.61 -11.67
C PRO A 270 17.80 -5.39 -10.49
N ASN A 271 19.05 -5.01 -10.75
CA ASN A 271 20.10 -4.79 -9.75
C ASN A 271 20.62 -3.36 -9.88
N ALA A 272 19.85 -2.41 -9.34
CA ALA A 272 20.17 -1.02 -9.46
C ALA A 272 21.43 -0.62 -8.71
N LYS A 273 22.20 0.29 -9.30
CA LYS A 273 23.37 0.88 -8.69
C LYS A 273 22.97 1.98 -7.72
N GLN A 274 23.45 1.88 -6.50
CA GLN A 274 23.14 2.86 -5.45
C GLN A 274 23.98 4.12 -5.62
N ALA A 275 23.35 5.28 -5.47
CA ALA A 275 24.02 6.57 -5.54
C ALA A 275 24.67 6.95 -4.20
N PHE A 276 25.75 7.74 -4.24
CA PHE A 276 26.43 8.34 -3.07
C PHE A 276 26.87 7.34 -1.98
N VAL A 277 27.18 6.11 -2.34
CA VAL A 277 27.56 5.05 -1.38
C VAL A 277 28.75 5.48 -0.52
N ASP A 278 29.81 6.04 -1.13
CA ASP A 278 31.05 6.46 -0.45
C ASP A 278 30.82 7.58 0.55
N LYS A 279 29.87 8.49 0.25
CA LYS A 279 29.56 9.65 1.11
C LYS A 279 28.52 9.32 2.17
N GLY A 280 27.76 8.24 1.99
CA GLY A 280 26.69 7.80 2.89
C GLY A 280 25.48 8.73 3.01
N LYS A 281 25.51 9.88 2.36
CA LYS A 281 24.45 10.89 2.27
C LYS A 281 24.52 11.65 0.96
N VAL A 282 23.41 12.21 0.55
CA VAL A 282 23.33 13.10 -0.62
C VAL A 282 24.01 14.43 -0.27
N PRO A 283 24.98 14.90 -1.07
CA PRO A 283 25.62 16.20 -0.83
C PRO A 283 24.62 17.36 -0.90
N ASP A 284 24.77 18.33 -0.01
CA ASP A 284 23.88 19.49 0.05
C ASP A 284 23.96 20.38 -1.20
N ASN A 285 25.09 20.39 -1.87
CA ASN A 285 25.35 21.20 -3.06
C ASN A 285 25.15 20.42 -4.38
N PHE A 286 24.55 19.23 -4.36
CA PHE A 286 24.26 18.46 -5.55
C PHE A 286 23.00 19.00 -6.24
N SER A 287 23.21 19.98 -7.13
CA SER A 287 22.15 20.69 -7.86
C SER A 287 22.46 20.59 -9.36
N PHE A 288 21.47 20.21 -10.17
CA PHE A 288 21.67 19.89 -11.58
C PHE A 288 22.84 18.91 -11.83
N GLY A 289 23.04 18.01 -10.89
CA GLY A 289 24.18 17.10 -10.90
C GLY A 289 23.91 15.83 -11.69
N GLU A 290 24.97 15.33 -12.31
CA GLU A 290 25.03 14.06 -13.03
C GLU A 290 26.18 13.22 -12.47
N PHE A 291 26.12 11.90 -12.69
CA PHE A 291 27.23 10.99 -12.46
C PHE A 291 28.02 10.79 -13.77
N PRO A 292 29.27 10.29 -13.67
CA PRO A 292 30.03 9.88 -14.85
C PRO A 292 29.28 8.81 -15.65
N ASP A 293 29.55 8.78 -16.96
CA ASP A 293 29.01 7.77 -17.84
C ASP A 293 29.45 6.36 -17.43
N ASP A 294 28.51 5.43 -17.38
CA ASP A 294 28.74 4.02 -17.02
C ASP A 294 28.21 3.12 -18.14
N PHE A 295 28.99 3.06 -19.22
CA PHE A 295 28.62 2.24 -20.38
C PHE A 295 28.61 0.75 -20.07
N ASP A 296 29.52 0.29 -19.23
CA ASP A 296 29.61 -1.13 -18.86
C ASP A 296 28.31 -1.61 -18.18
N HIS A 297 27.73 -0.78 -17.31
CA HIS A 297 26.44 -1.05 -16.68
C HIS A 297 25.26 -1.01 -17.68
N PHE A 298 25.32 -0.12 -18.65
CA PHE A 298 24.24 0.10 -19.61
C PHE A 298 24.29 -0.86 -20.82
N GLU A 299 25.47 -1.36 -21.21
CA GLU A 299 25.69 -2.15 -22.44
C GLU A 299 24.72 -3.34 -22.63
N PRO A 300 24.42 -4.17 -21.59
CA PRO A 300 23.49 -5.30 -21.75
C PRO A 300 22.09 -4.89 -22.18
N TYR A 301 21.67 -3.68 -21.80
CA TYR A 301 20.37 -3.11 -22.13
C TYR A 301 20.39 -2.40 -23.48
N LEU A 302 21.53 -1.84 -23.85
CA LEU A 302 21.73 -1.27 -25.18
C LEU A 302 21.57 -2.36 -26.26
N ALA A 303 22.17 -3.52 -26.06
CA ALA A 303 21.97 -4.68 -26.93
C ALA A 303 20.49 -5.09 -27.08
N LYS A 304 19.74 -5.13 -25.96
CA LYS A 304 18.29 -5.37 -25.97
C LYS A 304 17.52 -4.28 -26.72
N SER A 305 17.97 -3.01 -26.62
CA SER A 305 17.35 -1.91 -27.34
C SER A 305 17.53 -2.02 -28.85
N PHE A 306 18.68 -2.50 -29.31
CA PHE A 306 18.94 -2.78 -30.74
C PHE A 306 18.06 -3.91 -31.27
N HIS A 307 17.83 -4.95 -30.45
CA HIS A 307 16.87 -5.99 -30.81
C HIS A 307 15.46 -5.43 -30.95
N ARG A 308 15.00 -4.63 -29.99
CA ARG A 308 13.64 -4.06 -29.98
C ARG A 308 13.43 -2.99 -31.05
N LEU A 309 14.44 -2.16 -31.31
CA LEU A 309 14.41 -1.09 -32.29
C LEU A 309 15.70 -1.11 -33.13
N PRO A 310 15.79 -1.93 -34.22
CA PRO A 310 17.05 -2.19 -34.93
C PRO A 310 17.73 -0.94 -35.46
N MET A 311 16.99 0.11 -35.78
CA MET A 311 17.57 1.37 -36.28
C MET A 311 18.50 2.06 -35.27
N LEU A 312 18.41 1.72 -33.98
CA LEU A 312 19.29 2.25 -32.92
C LEU A 312 20.74 1.77 -33.08
N ALA A 313 20.97 0.60 -33.71
CA ALA A 313 22.31 0.06 -33.89
C ALA A 313 23.22 0.97 -34.78
N ASN A 314 22.61 1.83 -35.58
CA ASN A 314 23.31 2.76 -36.47
C ASN A 314 23.22 4.22 -35.99
N ALA A 315 22.63 4.46 -34.80
CA ALA A 315 22.46 5.79 -34.25
C ALA A 315 23.63 6.16 -33.34
N GLY A 316 24.18 7.36 -33.52
CA GLY A 316 25.16 7.91 -32.58
C GLY A 316 24.48 8.25 -31.24
N ILE A 317 25.25 8.19 -30.15
CA ILE A 317 24.81 8.66 -28.83
C ILE A 317 25.21 10.13 -28.69
N ARG A 318 24.22 10.99 -28.54
CA ARG A 318 24.43 12.42 -28.29
C ARG A 318 24.69 12.72 -26.81
N LYS A 319 23.97 12.02 -25.94
CA LYS A 319 24.09 12.20 -24.48
C LYS A 319 23.92 10.85 -23.81
N PHE A 320 24.87 10.50 -22.98
CA PHE A 320 24.67 9.53 -21.93
C PHE A 320 24.27 10.30 -20.67
N PHE A 321 23.31 9.79 -19.93
CA PHE A 321 22.87 10.41 -18.68
C PHE A 321 22.84 9.37 -17.57
N SER A 322 23.45 9.70 -16.45
CA SER A 322 23.29 9.01 -15.17
C SER A 322 23.02 10.04 -14.08
N GLY A 323 21.91 9.88 -13.37
CA GLY A 323 21.54 10.80 -12.31
C GLY A 323 20.80 10.11 -11.17
N PRO A 324 20.78 10.70 -9.97
CA PRO A 324 20.17 10.09 -8.81
C PRO A 324 18.66 10.27 -8.79
N GLU A 325 17.92 9.22 -8.53
CA GLU A 325 16.49 9.24 -8.25
C GLU A 325 16.18 8.51 -6.95
N SER A 326 15.14 8.97 -6.21
CA SER A 326 14.78 8.41 -4.90
C SER A 326 13.82 7.24 -5.02
N PHE A 327 14.17 6.13 -4.38
CA PHE A 327 13.38 4.91 -4.31
C PHE A 327 13.00 4.56 -2.87
N THR A 328 11.84 3.95 -2.72
CA THR A 328 11.26 3.49 -1.46
C THR A 328 11.30 1.97 -1.36
N PRO A 329 11.07 1.36 -0.19
CA PRO A 329 11.13 -0.09 -0.03
C PRO A 329 10.10 -0.91 -0.82
N ASP A 330 9.07 -0.27 -1.37
CA ASP A 330 7.90 -0.92 -2.00
C ASP A 330 7.46 -0.27 -3.30
N THR A 331 8.30 0.56 -3.91
CA THR A 331 7.99 1.28 -5.17
C THR A 331 6.84 2.29 -5.10
N GLN A 332 6.25 2.52 -3.93
CA GLN A 332 5.20 3.51 -3.75
C GLN A 332 5.76 4.77 -3.08
N TYR A 333 5.34 5.96 -3.53
CA TYR A 333 5.82 7.22 -2.96
C TYR A 333 5.27 7.47 -1.55
N LEU A 334 5.79 8.49 -0.86
CA LEU A 334 5.51 8.78 0.54
C LEU A 334 4.67 10.04 0.64
N LEU A 335 3.45 9.90 1.19
CA LEU A 335 2.54 10.99 1.52
C LEU A 335 2.14 10.94 2.99
N GLY A 336 1.65 12.07 3.49
CA GLY A 336 0.94 12.16 4.76
C GLY A 336 1.77 12.64 5.93
N GLU A 337 1.11 12.83 7.06
CA GLU A 337 1.71 13.31 8.29
C GLU A 337 2.63 12.24 8.90
N THR A 338 3.85 12.66 9.29
CA THR A 338 4.82 11.74 9.90
C THR A 338 4.38 11.33 11.31
N PRO A 339 4.60 10.07 11.73
CA PRO A 339 4.15 9.62 13.04
C PRO A 339 4.93 10.21 14.22
N GLU A 340 6.18 10.64 13.99
CA GLU A 340 7.07 11.13 15.04
C GLU A 340 6.90 12.62 15.34
N VAL A 341 6.57 13.42 14.31
CA VAL A 341 6.49 14.89 14.43
C VAL A 341 5.17 15.38 13.84
N LYS A 342 4.32 15.91 14.72
CA LYS A 342 3.01 16.46 14.35
C LYS A 342 3.15 17.68 13.44
N ASN A 343 2.27 17.77 12.43
CA ASN A 343 2.23 18.82 11.42
C ASN A 343 3.43 18.84 10.45
N LEU A 344 4.22 17.77 10.41
CA LEU A 344 5.20 17.52 9.36
C LEU A 344 4.61 16.52 8.36
N TYR A 345 4.51 16.93 7.10
CA TYR A 345 3.95 16.10 6.04
C TYR A 345 5.01 15.70 5.03
N ALA A 346 5.05 14.45 4.66
CA ALA A 346 5.89 13.95 3.57
C ALA A 346 5.16 14.09 2.23
N CYS A 347 5.91 14.46 1.18
CA CYS A 347 5.50 14.36 -0.23
C CYS A 347 6.76 14.13 -1.08
N CYS A 348 7.29 12.90 -1.05
CA CYS A 348 8.60 12.56 -1.61
C CYS A 348 8.71 11.08 -2.00
N GLY A 349 9.88 10.64 -2.51
CA GLY A 349 10.14 9.24 -2.81
C GLY A 349 9.37 8.71 -4.02
N PHE A 350 9.33 9.44 -5.11
CA PHE A 350 8.43 9.16 -6.24
C PHE A 350 8.84 8.02 -7.15
N ASN A 351 9.93 7.31 -6.91
CA ASN A 351 10.30 6.11 -7.68
C ASN A 351 10.20 6.30 -9.20
N SER A 352 10.80 7.36 -9.73
CA SER A 352 10.81 7.71 -11.17
C SER A 352 9.42 8.03 -11.80
N ILE A 353 8.34 8.10 -11.00
CA ILE A 353 6.98 8.36 -11.51
C ILE A 353 6.44 9.75 -11.09
N GLY A 354 7.32 10.65 -10.64
CA GLY A 354 6.95 11.96 -10.07
C GLY A 354 6.16 12.84 -11.04
N ILE A 355 6.54 12.89 -12.31
CA ILE A 355 5.85 13.73 -13.31
C ILE A 355 4.42 13.24 -13.54
N ALA A 356 4.20 11.93 -13.59
CA ALA A 356 2.86 11.37 -13.75
C ALA A 356 1.99 11.49 -12.48
N SER A 357 2.60 11.58 -11.29
CA SER A 357 1.89 11.43 -10.01
C SER A 357 1.74 12.72 -9.21
N SER A 358 2.62 13.70 -9.41
CA SER A 358 2.72 14.86 -8.49
C SER A 358 1.48 15.75 -8.45
N GLY A 359 0.69 15.83 -9.53
CA GLY A 359 -0.57 16.57 -9.53
C GLY A 359 -1.54 16.00 -8.48
N GLY A 360 -1.79 14.69 -8.54
CA GLY A 360 -2.64 13.99 -7.57
C GLY A 360 -2.03 13.95 -6.16
N ALA A 361 -0.73 13.72 -6.05
CA ALA A 361 -0.03 13.70 -4.76
C ALA A 361 -0.10 15.05 -4.04
N GLY A 362 0.11 16.16 -4.76
CA GLY A 362 -0.02 17.49 -4.19
C GLY A 362 -1.45 17.83 -3.76
N ARG A 363 -2.47 17.36 -4.51
CA ARG A 363 -3.89 17.48 -4.14
C ARG A 363 -4.15 16.76 -2.82
N VAL A 364 -3.82 15.49 -2.75
CA VAL A 364 -4.03 14.66 -1.55
C VAL A 364 -3.30 15.24 -0.33
N THR A 365 -2.04 15.66 -0.49
CA THR A 365 -1.26 16.28 0.60
C THR A 365 -1.95 17.55 1.10
N ALA A 366 -2.43 18.41 0.21
CA ALA A 366 -3.12 19.63 0.59
C ALA A 366 -4.45 19.35 1.30
N GLU A 367 -5.28 18.45 0.78
CA GLU A 367 -6.54 18.02 1.41
C GLU A 367 -6.28 17.42 2.80
N TRP A 368 -5.24 16.59 2.93
CA TRP A 368 -4.88 16.00 4.22
C TRP A 368 -4.47 17.03 5.26
N ILE A 369 -3.65 18.01 4.87
CA ILE A 369 -3.26 19.13 5.76
C ILE A 369 -4.49 19.94 6.20
N ILE A 370 -5.41 20.23 5.30
CA ILE A 370 -6.58 21.07 5.54
C ILE A 370 -7.60 20.35 6.43
N ASN A 371 -7.90 19.09 6.14
CA ASN A 371 -8.94 18.31 6.80
C ASN A 371 -8.42 17.54 8.03
N GLY A 372 -7.09 17.28 8.09
CA GLY A 372 -6.45 16.46 9.12
C GLY A 372 -6.64 14.94 8.92
N HIS A 373 -7.26 14.52 7.83
CA HIS A 373 -7.47 13.14 7.39
C HIS A 373 -7.76 13.11 5.89
N ILE A 374 -7.81 11.94 5.30
CA ILE A 374 -8.17 11.70 3.91
C ILE A 374 -9.24 10.61 3.82
N ASN A 375 -10.18 10.75 2.88
CA ASN A 375 -11.29 9.81 2.67
C ASN A 375 -11.11 8.96 1.39
N GLU A 376 -9.88 8.79 0.96
CA GLU A 376 -9.51 7.93 -0.17
C GLU A 376 -8.67 6.77 0.33
N ASP A 377 -8.74 5.63 -0.34
CA ASP A 377 -7.88 4.49 -0.05
C ASP A 377 -6.47 4.75 -0.59
N ILE A 378 -5.65 5.40 0.23
CA ILE A 378 -4.27 5.76 -0.09
C ILE A 378 -3.26 5.17 0.89
N PHE A 379 -3.64 4.16 1.68
CA PHE A 379 -2.74 3.57 2.67
C PHE A 379 -1.42 3.08 2.04
N SER A 380 -1.45 2.58 0.80
CA SER A 380 -0.24 2.21 0.06
C SER A 380 0.73 3.39 -0.20
N LEU A 381 0.28 4.62 -0.03
CA LEU A 381 1.09 5.84 -0.17
C LEU A 381 1.41 6.49 1.19
N ASP A 382 0.68 6.12 2.26
CA ASP A 382 0.86 6.70 3.58
C ASP A 382 2.24 6.33 4.16
N ILE A 383 3.03 7.33 4.57
CA ILE A 383 4.33 7.11 5.21
C ILE A 383 4.24 6.19 6.44
N LYS A 384 3.09 6.17 7.12
CA LYS A 384 2.80 5.33 8.29
C LYS A 384 2.64 3.83 8.00
N ARG A 385 2.72 3.41 6.72
CA ARG A 385 2.86 1.98 6.39
C ARG A 385 4.23 1.42 6.76
N PHE A 386 5.21 2.30 7.00
CA PHE A 386 6.57 1.94 7.36
C PHE A 386 6.86 2.14 8.86
N GLN A 387 7.77 1.32 9.37
CA GLN A 387 8.33 1.43 10.70
C GLN A 387 9.75 2.02 10.64
N ASN A 388 10.27 2.49 11.77
CA ASN A 388 11.56 3.19 11.83
C ASN A 388 12.72 2.41 11.22
N PHE A 389 12.76 1.06 11.36
CA PHE A 389 13.86 0.26 10.83
C PHE A 389 13.95 0.32 9.29
N HIS A 390 12.85 0.61 8.58
CA HIS A 390 12.85 0.75 7.12
C HIS A 390 13.70 1.93 6.62
N SER A 391 13.97 2.92 7.47
CA SER A 391 14.88 4.03 7.16
C SER A 391 16.32 3.74 7.52
N SER A 392 16.61 2.62 8.21
CA SER A 392 17.99 2.28 8.54
C SER A 392 18.81 2.14 7.26
N LYS A 393 20.06 2.70 7.26
CA LYS A 393 20.90 2.72 6.06
C LYS A 393 21.11 1.32 5.49
N LYS A 394 21.34 0.31 6.36
CA LYS A 394 21.53 -1.08 5.94
C LYS A 394 20.30 -1.61 5.20
N PHE A 395 19.10 -1.48 5.79
CA PHE A 395 17.87 -1.98 5.18
C PHE A 395 17.56 -1.29 3.87
N ILE A 396 17.55 0.06 3.89
CA ILE A 396 17.06 0.82 2.74
C ILE A 396 17.97 0.68 1.52
N MET A 397 19.30 0.69 1.69
CA MET A 397 20.23 0.53 0.59
C MET A 397 20.10 -0.85 -0.06
N GLU A 398 20.03 -1.92 0.75
CA GLU A 398 19.84 -3.28 0.23
C GLU A 398 18.51 -3.41 -0.52
N ARG A 399 17.42 -2.86 0.01
CA ARG A 399 16.08 -2.96 -0.56
C ARG A 399 15.91 -2.15 -1.85
N VAL A 400 16.41 -0.92 -1.94
CA VAL A 400 16.18 -0.08 -3.12
C VAL A 400 16.95 -0.56 -4.35
N SER A 401 18.00 -1.34 -4.17
CA SER A 401 18.68 -2.02 -5.28
C SER A 401 17.74 -2.97 -6.04
N GLU A 402 16.84 -3.66 -5.33
CA GLU A 402 15.80 -4.53 -5.92
C GLU A 402 14.63 -3.70 -6.46
N THR A 403 14.14 -2.72 -5.67
CA THR A 403 12.86 -2.06 -5.98
C THR A 403 12.89 -1.15 -7.19
N LEU A 404 14.04 -0.65 -7.63
CA LEU A 404 14.11 0.05 -8.93
C LEU A 404 13.70 -0.91 -10.06
N GLY A 405 14.27 -2.10 -10.11
CA GLY A 405 13.94 -3.11 -11.10
C GLY A 405 12.52 -3.64 -10.99
N ASP A 406 11.92 -3.63 -9.80
CA ASP A 406 10.53 -4.04 -9.59
C ASP A 406 9.51 -3.18 -10.35
N LEU A 407 9.86 -1.95 -10.74
CA LEU A 407 8.99 -1.13 -11.60
C LEU A 407 8.72 -1.77 -12.96
N TYR A 408 9.68 -2.56 -13.48
CA TYR A 408 9.55 -3.28 -14.76
C TYR A 408 9.57 -4.81 -14.59
N GLY A 409 9.86 -5.28 -13.37
CA GLY A 409 9.75 -6.69 -13.00
C GLY A 409 8.32 -7.22 -13.17
N MET A 410 8.15 -8.53 -13.10
CA MET A 410 6.82 -9.14 -13.08
C MET A 410 6.13 -8.83 -11.74
N HIS A 411 4.92 -8.27 -11.80
CA HIS A 411 4.10 -8.01 -10.63
C HIS A 411 3.26 -9.26 -10.30
N TRP A 412 3.97 -10.32 -9.92
CA TRP A 412 3.34 -11.58 -9.55
C TRP A 412 2.38 -11.41 -8.36
N PRO A 413 1.26 -12.11 -8.36
CA PRO A 413 0.44 -12.26 -7.16
C PRO A 413 1.29 -12.77 -6.00
N TYR A 414 1.10 -12.20 -4.81
CA TYR A 414 1.79 -12.61 -3.57
C TYR A 414 3.32 -12.48 -3.59
N LYS A 415 3.89 -11.73 -4.55
CA LYS A 415 5.33 -11.54 -4.67
C LYS A 415 5.95 -11.06 -3.36
N GLN A 416 7.06 -11.69 -2.98
CA GLN A 416 7.88 -11.29 -1.85
C GLN A 416 9.20 -10.71 -2.36
N HIS A 417 9.71 -9.70 -1.68
CA HIS A 417 11.06 -9.20 -1.96
C HIS A 417 12.12 -10.21 -1.49
N ASN A 418 13.25 -10.25 -2.18
CA ASN A 418 14.36 -11.14 -1.89
C ASN A 418 15.42 -10.50 -0.99
N THR A 419 15.59 -9.19 -1.07
CA THR A 419 16.57 -8.41 -0.30
C THR A 419 16.04 -8.00 1.06
N ALA A 420 16.94 -7.59 1.96
CA ALA A 420 16.64 -7.09 3.30
C ALA A 420 15.63 -7.96 4.06
N ARG A 421 15.81 -9.29 3.98
CA ARG A 421 15.03 -10.30 4.70
C ARG A 421 15.53 -10.46 6.13
N ASN A 422 14.78 -11.19 6.94
CA ASN A 422 15.12 -11.57 8.32
C ASN A 422 15.34 -10.38 9.27
N GLN A 423 14.60 -9.29 9.07
CA GLN A 423 14.72 -8.10 9.94
C GLN A 423 14.17 -8.37 11.35
N LYS A 424 13.06 -9.12 11.43
CA LYS A 424 12.47 -9.55 12.70
C LYS A 424 12.07 -11.01 12.60
N LEU A 425 12.52 -11.80 13.58
CA LEU A 425 12.23 -13.22 13.68
C LEU A 425 11.44 -13.51 14.95
N LEU A 426 10.52 -14.45 14.85
CA LEU A 426 9.78 -14.95 16.01
C LEU A 426 10.67 -15.87 16.87
N PRO A 427 10.44 -15.99 18.18
CA PRO A 427 11.27 -16.83 19.07
C PRO A 427 11.33 -18.30 18.67
N TYR A 428 10.40 -18.79 17.89
CA TYR A 428 10.29 -20.17 17.38
C TYR A 428 10.39 -20.24 15.85
N HIS A 429 11.05 -19.26 15.21
CA HIS A 429 11.22 -19.17 13.76
C HIS A 429 11.87 -20.45 13.17
N GLU A 430 12.92 -20.97 13.82
CA GLU A 430 13.61 -22.18 13.35
C GLU A 430 12.71 -23.43 13.43
N GLU A 431 11.80 -23.48 14.39
CA GLU A 431 10.80 -24.54 14.51
C GLU A 431 9.78 -24.47 13.36
N LEU A 432 9.33 -23.27 13.02
CA LEU A 432 8.42 -23.07 11.88
C LEU A 432 9.11 -23.46 10.57
N LYS A 433 10.39 -23.12 10.40
CA LYS A 433 11.18 -23.50 9.23
C LYS A 433 11.32 -25.03 9.13
N LYS A 434 11.61 -25.71 10.24
CA LYS A 434 11.65 -27.19 10.31
C LYS A 434 10.29 -27.83 10.01
N ALA A 435 9.20 -27.14 10.33
CA ALA A 435 7.84 -27.57 9.98
C ALA A 435 7.47 -27.34 8.51
N GLY A 436 8.39 -26.82 7.69
CA GLY A 436 8.18 -26.58 6.26
C GLY A 436 7.54 -25.23 5.92
N ALA A 437 7.67 -24.21 6.77
CA ALA A 437 7.12 -22.89 6.52
C ALA A 437 7.79 -22.19 5.33
N CYS A 438 6.98 -21.68 4.41
CA CYS A 438 7.35 -20.66 3.45
C CYS A 438 7.04 -19.29 4.05
N PHE A 439 8.03 -18.41 4.07
CA PHE A 439 7.91 -17.11 4.76
C PHE A 439 7.62 -15.95 3.81
N GLY A 440 6.79 -15.03 4.30
CA GLY A 440 6.61 -13.70 3.74
C GLY A 440 6.79 -12.63 4.81
N VAL A 441 6.94 -11.37 4.41
CA VAL A 441 7.23 -10.27 5.33
C VAL A 441 5.99 -9.43 5.60
N ALA A 442 5.72 -9.16 6.88
CA ALA A 442 4.77 -8.14 7.31
C ALA A 442 5.28 -7.38 8.52
N GLY A 443 5.32 -6.04 8.47
CA GLY A 443 5.85 -5.21 9.55
C GLY A 443 7.30 -5.55 9.93
N GLY A 444 8.07 -6.09 8.97
CA GLY A 444 9.44 -6.56 9.16
C GLY A 444 9.59 -7.97 9.70
N PHE A 445 8.51 -8.60 10.13
CA PHE A 445 8.54 -9.99 10.60
C PHE A 445 8.51 -10.98 9.44
N GLU A 446 9.35 -12.00 9.51
CA GLU A 446 9.18 -13.22 8.72
C GLU A 446 8.03 -14.02 9.33
N ARG A 447 6.91 -14.14 8.62
CA ARG A 447 5.74 -14.91 9.07
C ARG A 447 5.41 -16.03 8.09
N PRO A 448 4.92 -17.18 8.58
CA PRO A 448 4.58 -18.31 7.71
C PRO A 448 3.37 -17.97 6.84
N MET A 449 3.53 -18.09 5.53
CA MET A 449 2.46 -17.88 4.57
C MET A 449 1.72 -19.18 4.25
N TRP A 450 2.44 -20.28 4.18
CA TRP A 450 1.96 -21.66 3.98
C TRP A 450 3.02 -22.66 4.41
N TYR A 451 2.67 -23.93 4.53
CA TYR A 451 3.59 -25.00 4.94
C TYR A 451 3.66 -26.10 3.90
N SER A 452 4.86 -26.51 3.50
CA SER A 452 5.07 -27.64 2.59
C SER A 452 4.58 -28.95 3.22
N ILE A 453 3.82 -29.72 2.46
CA ILE A 453 3.28 -31.03 2.91
C ILE A 453 4.08 -32.23 2.41
N ASN A 454 4.95 -32.06 1.40
CA ASN A 454 5.64 -33.13 0.70
C ASN A 454 7.17 -33.12 0.91
N ASN A 455 7.68 -32.40 1.90
CA ASN A 455 9.11 -32.12 2.10
C ASN A 455 9.77 -31.41 0.90
N ASP A 456 8.98 -30.83 0.00
CA ASP A 456 9.48 -29.98 -1.06
C ASP A 456 10.03 -28.66 -0.49
N GLU A 457 10.91 -28.01 -1.24
CA GLU A 457 11.40 -26.70 -0.83
C GLU A 457 10.24 -25.70 -0.70
N ALA A 458 10.05 -25.15 0.51
CA ALA A 458 8.98 -24.20 0.82
C ALA A 458 9.29 -22.82 0.23
N LYS A 459 9.08 -22.68 -1.08
CA LYS A 459 9.30 -21.44 -1.84
C LYS A 459 8.13 -21.15 -2.78
N TYR A 460 7.95 -19.87 -3.10
CA TYR A 460 6.99 -19.46 -4.11
C TYR A 460 7.47 -19.79 -5.52
N ASN A 461 6.57 -20.38 -6.30
CA ASN A 461 6.69 -20.51 -7.75
C ASN A 461 5.52 -19.73 -8.36
N TYR A 462 5.77 -18.46 -8.64
CA TYR A 462 4.72 -17.50 -8.96
C TYR A 462 3.97 -17.80 -10.26
N SER A 463 2.67 -17.57 -10.26
CA SER A 463 1.78 -17.75 -11.40
C SER A 463 0.59 -16.79 -11.34
N PHE A 464 0.02 -16.42 -12.49
CA PHE A 464 -1.30 -15.75 -12.57
C PHE A 464 -2.47 -16.74 -12.58
N ASN A 465 -2.20 -18.05 -12.44
CA ASN A 465 -3.19 -19.11 -12.47
C ASN A 465 -3.11 -19.97 -11.21
N TYR A 466 -2.92 -21.28 -11.37
CA TYR A 466 -2.75 -22.23 -10.28
C TYR A 466 -1.46 -21.95 -9.50
N GLN A 467 -1.56 -21.89 -8.16
CA GLN A 467 -0.43 -21.60 -7.29
C GLN A 467 0.22 -22.88 -6.78
N ASN A 468 1.56 -22.92 -6.70
CA ASN A 468 2.26 -24.11 -6.24
C ASN A 468 1.98 -24.53 -4.78
N TRP A 469 1.49 -23.59 -3.95
CA TRP A 469 1.11 -23.88 -2.57
C TRP A 469 -0.36 -24.30 -2.38
N TYR A 470 -1.15 -24.41 -3.44
CA TYR A 470 -2.56 -24.80 -3.34
C TYR A 470 -2.79 -26.18 -2.70
N PRO A 471 -1.96 -27.21 -2.93
CA PRO A 471 -2.10 -28.47 -2.21
C PRO A 471 -1.91 -28.32 -0.69
N SER A 472 -0.96 -27.47 -0.28
CA SER A 472 -0.75 -27.13 1.13
C SER A 472 -1.94 -26.35 1.70
N LEU A 473 -2.43 -25.35 0.97
CA LEU A 473 -3.61 -24.55 1.35
C LEU A 473 -4.87 -25.42 1.51
N GLU A 474 -5.09 -26.36 0.60
CA GLU A 474 -6.17 -27.36 0.71
C GLU A 474 -6.05 -28.18 1.99
N PHE A 475 -4.85 -28.74 2.25
CA PHE A 475 -4.61 -29.51 3.47
C PHE A 475 -4.81 -28.67 4.73
N GLU A 476 -4.20 -27.47 4.82
CA GLU A 476 -4.28 -26.58 5.98
C GLU A 476 -5.71 -26.20 6.30
N THR A 477 -6.48 -25.73 5.30
CA THR A 477 -7.86 -25.26 5.50
C THR A 477 -8.81 -26.41 5.82
N THR A 478 -8.74 -27.53 5.08
CA THR A 478 -9.61 -28.67 5.32
C THR A 478 -9.32 -29.36 6.66
N ASN A 479 -8.04 -29.43 7.06
CA ASN A 479 -7.67 -29.98 8.36
C ASN A 479 -8.14 -29.09 9.51
N ALA A 480 -7.96 -27.75 9.40
CA ALA A 480 -8.44 -26.81 10.41
C ALA A 480 -9.96 -26.88 10.57
N ARG A 481 -10.73 -27.07 9.47
CA ARG A 481 -12.17 -27.23 9.50
C ARG A 481 -12.65 -28.57 10.11
N LYS A 482 -11.81 -29.60 10.15
CA LYS A 482 -12.13 -30.95 10.66
C LYS A 482 -11.52 -31.23 12.03
N ASN A 483 -10.37 -30.72 12.31
CA ASN A 483 -9.53 -31.01 13.48
C ASN A 483 -9.09 -29.73 14.22
N VAL A 484 -7.78 -29.41 14.20
CA VAL A 484 -7.21 -28.20 14.80
C VAL A 484 -6.15 -27.61 13.86
N GLY A 485 -6.28 -26.34 13.54
CA GLY A 485 -5.25 -25.53 12.90
C GLY A 485 -4.50 -24.68 13.94
N LEU A 486 -3.18 -24.66 13.84
CA LEU A 486 -2.31 -23.75 14.57
C LEU A 486 -1.92 -22.57 13.66
N PHE A 487 -2.34 -21.38 14.03
CA PHE A 487 -2.06 -20.13 13.32
C PHE A 487 -1.11 -19.26 14.14
N ASP A 488 -0.15 -18.64 13.50
CA ASP A 488 0.72 -17.67 14.16
C ASP A 488 0.20 -16.24 13.94
N PHE A 489 -0.38 -15.66 14.98
CA PHE A 489 -0.88 -14.28 15.01
C PHE A 489 0.07 -13.31 15.75
N SER A 490 1.30 -13.75 16.03
CA SER A 490 2.27 -12.95 16.80
C SER A 490 2.63 -11.63 16.12
N THR A 491 2.48 -11.56 14.81
CA THR A 491 2.79 -10.34 14.03
C THR A 491 1.69 -9.28 14.10
N PHE A 492 0.49 -9.60 14.56
CA PHE A 492 -0.58 -8.61 14.74
C PHE A 492 -0.15 -7.56 15.76
N SER A 493 -0.49 -6.29 15.48
CA SER A 493 -0.15 -5.18 16.36
C SER A 493 -0.87 -5.31 17.70
N LYS A 494 -0.16 -5.02 18.79
CA LYS A 494 -0.66 -5.07 20.17
C LYS A 494 -0.22 -3.83 20.90
N PHE A 495 -1.20 -3.03 21.33
CA PHE A 495 -0.96 -1.80 22.08
C PHE A 495 -1.60 -1.90 23.46
N ASP A 496 -0.79 -1.80 24.50
CA ASP A 496 -1.24 -1.75 25.88
C ASP A 496 -1.49 -0.30 26.29
N LEU A 497 -2.71 -0.01 26.72
CA LEU A 497 -3.16 1.30 27.15
C LEU A 497 -3.43 1.28 28.66
N LYS A 498 -2.72 2.11 29.41
CA LYS A 498 -2.85 2.21 30.86
C LYS A 498 -3.13 3.65 31.32
N GLY A 499 -4.10 3.83 32.21
CA GLY A 499 -4.43 5.15 32.77
C GLY A 499 -5.84 5.21 33.34
N VAL A 500 -6.05 6.09 34.33
CA VAL A 500 -7.32 6.17 35.08
C VAL A 500 -8.56 6.37 34.16
N ASN A 501 -8.41 7.13 33.09
CA ASN A 501 -9.50 7.46 32.18
C ASN A 501 -9.45 6.68 30.84
N VAL A 502 -8.64 5.64 30.73
CA VAL A 502 -8.42 4.90 29.48
C VAL A 502 -9.72 4.38 28.87
N HIS A 503 -10.63 3.85 29.68
CA HIS A 503 -11.95 3.39 29.20
C HIS A 503 -12.76 4.54 28.60
N THR A 504 -12.81 5.69 29.26
CA THR A 504 -13.53 6.88 28.76
C THR A 504 -12.96 7.38 27.44
N GLU A 505 -11.65 7.37 27.29
CA GLU A 505 -11.00 7.79 26.07
C GLU A 505 -11.20 6.79 24.91
N LEU A 506 -11.12 5.49 25.19
CA LEU A 506 -11.49 4.45 24.22
C LEU A 506 -12.96 4.55 23.77
N GLN A 507 -13.88 4.94 24.67
CA GLN A 507 -15.27 5.20 24.29
C GLN A 507 -15.41 6.37 23.28
N LYS A 508 -14.50 7.35 23.30
CA LYS A 508 -14.48 8.45 22.30
C LYS A 508 -13.90 8.02 20.96
N LEU A 509 -12.97 7.08 20.98
CA LEU A 509 -12.29 6.62 19.77
C LEU A 509 -13.07 5.55 19.03
N CYS A 510 -13.62 4.59 19.75
CA CYS A 510 -14.25 3.39 19.20
C CYS A 510 -15.75 3.59 18.94
N THR A 511 -16.27 3.00 17.88
CA THR A 511 -17.72 3.07 17.57
C THR A 511 -18.56 2.19 18.48
N ALA A 512 -18.05 1.02 18.88
CA ALA A 512 -18.73 0.12 19.79
C ALA A 512 -18.70 0.64 21.26
N ASN A 513 -19.57 0.06 22.08
CA ASN A 513 -19.53 0.28 23.52
C ASN A 513 -18.48 -0.64 24.16
N ILE A 514 -17.29 -0.10 24.43
CA ILE A 514 -16.18 -0.83 25.04
C ILE A 514 -16.58 -1.31 26.42
N LYS A 515 -16.41 -2.58 26.68
CA LYS A 515 -16.72 -3.20 27.98
C LYS A 515 -15.58 -2.97 28.96
N ASN A 516 -15.93 -2.57 30.20
CA ASN A 516 -14.97 -2.30 31.30
C ASN A 516 -14.99 -3.42 32.36
N GLU A 517 -15.25 -4.63 31.93
CA GLU A 517 -15.22 -5.83 32.78
C GLU A 517 -14.00 -6.65 32.40
N PHE A 518 -13.28 -7.16 33.40
CA PHE A 518 -12.10 -8.01 33.18
C PHE A 518 -12.37 -9.13 32.20
N GLY A 519 -11.49 -9.29 31.25
CA GLY A 519 -11.54 -10.32 30.21
C GLY A 519 -12.51 -10.03 29.07
N LYS A 520 -13.37 -9.03 29.13
CA LYS A 520 -14.29 -8.72 28.01
C LYS A 520 -13.54 -8.17 26.82
N THR A 521 -13.93 -8.66 25.67
CA THR A 521 -13.39 -8.28 24.37
C THR A 521 -14.46 -7.60 23.54
N THR A 522 -14.12 -6.53 22.88
CA THR A 522 -15.02 -5.76 22.01
C THR A 522 -14.38 -5.59 20.63
N TYR A 523 -15.04 -6.09 19.60
CA TYR A 523 -14.71 -5.77 18.20
C TYR A 523 -15.29 -4.41 17.85
N THR A 524 -14.50 -3.55 17.20
CA THR A 524 -14.89 -2.17 16.93
C THR A 524 -14.03 -1.53 15.84
N GLN A 525 -14.53 -0.45 15.26
CA GLN A 525 -13.76 0.41 14.36
C GLN A 525 -13.44 1.75 15.02
N MET A 526 -12.33 2.36 14.61
CA MET A 526 -12.04 3.78 14.82
C MET A 526 -12.29 4.51 13.50
N LEU A 527 -12.85 5.71 13.58
CA LEU A 527 -13.25 6.49 12.41
C LEU A 527 -12.53 7.83 12.36
N ASN A 528 -12.49 8.42 11.17
CA ASN A 528 -12.22 9.85 11.02
C ASN A 528 -13.52 10.68 11.22
N LYS A 529 -13.39 11.99 11.15
CA LYS A 529 -14.52 12.91 11.41
C LYS A 529 -15.66 12.76 10.40
N ASP A 530 -15.37 12.32 9.19
CA ASP A 530 -16.32 12.12 8.11
C ASP A 530 -16.96 10.72 8.11
N GLY A 531 -16.56 9.86 9.05
CA GLY A 531 -17.11 8.54 9.25
C GLY A 531 -16.39 7.43 8.47
N GLY A 532 -15.26 7.74 7.80
CA GLY A 532 -14.39 6.74 7.15
C GLY A 532 -13.67 5.87 8.18
N ILE A 533 -13.49 4.59 7.84
CA ILE A 533 -12.91 3.57 8.76
C ILE A 533 -11.38 3.69 8.77
N GLU A 534 -10.83 4.28 9.82
CA GLU A 534 -9.37 4.42 10.01
C GLU A 534 -8.72 3.15 10.53
N ALA A 535 -9.41 2.39 11.38
CA ALA A 535 -8.89 1.13 11.90
C ALA A 535 -10.00 0.15 12.23
N ASP A 536 -9.70 -1.14 12.07
CA ASP A 536 -10.55 -2.28 12.42
C ASP A 536 -9.82 -3.12 13.47
N ILE A 537 -10.32 -3.10 14.70
CA ILE A 537 -9.57 -3.53 15.89
C ILE A 537 -10.41 -4.33 16.87
N THR A 538 -9.70 -5.02 17.72
CA THR A 538 -10.24 -5.67 18.91
C THR A 538 -9.69 -5.01 20.17
N VAL A 539 -10.57 -4.67 21.12
CA VAL A 539 -10.21 -4.07 22.42
C VAL A 539 -10.52 -5.05 23.54
N VAL A 540 -9.54 -5.36 24.35
CA VAL A 540 -9.63 -6.30 25.47
C VAL A 540 -9.44 -5.55 26.79
N CYS A 541 -10.35 -5.73 27.75
CA CYS A 541 -10.19 -5.22 29.11
C CYS A 541 -9.33 -6.19 29.92
N LEU A 542 -8.08 -5.84 30.18
CA LEU A 542 -7.14 -6.64 31.00
C LEU A 542 -7.22 -6.28 32.48
N ASP A 543 -7.65 -5.06 32.79
CA ASP A 543 -7.98 -4.59 34.16
C ASP A 543 -8.79 -3.28 34.04
N LYS A 544 -9.33 -2.78 35.11
CA LYS A 544 -10.14 -1.56 35.21
C LYS A 544 -9.54 -0.34 34.47
N ASN A 545 -8.22 -0.19 34.54
CA ASN A 545 -7.45 0.91 33.93
C ASN A 545 -6.40 0.41 32.93
N TYR A 546 -6.61 -0.78 32.40
CA TYR A 546 -5.66 -1.43 31.50
C TYR A 546 -6.38 -2.17 30.38
N PHE A 547 -6.15 -1.74 29.16
CA PHE A 547 -6.72 -2.31 27.94
C PHE A 547 -5.64 -2.68 26.95
N ARG A 548 -5.87 -3.74 26.18
CA ARG A 548 -5.07 -4.09 25.01
C ARG A 548 -5.88 -3.87 23.76
N VAL A 549 -5.30 -3.16 22.79
CA VAL A 549 -5.81 -2.99 21.45
C VAL A 549 -5.02 -3.90 20.53
N VAL A 550 -5.71 -4.73 19.73
CA VAL A 550 -5.12 -5.63 18.75
C VAL A 550 -5.61 -5.24 17.36
N GLY A 551 -4.67 -5.06 16.43
CA GLY A 551 -4.93 -4.67 15.05
C GLY A 551 -4.06 -5.42 14.04
N SER A 552 -4.07 -5.01 12.78
CA SER A 552 -3.30 -5.63 11.70
C SER A 552 -1.79 -5.40 11.86
N ALA A 553 -0.98 -6.35 11.38
CA ALA A 553 0.47 -6.21 11.32
C ALA A 553 0.92 -5.08 10.38
N ALA A 554 0.22 -4.90 9.27
CA ALA A 554 0.55 -3.91 8.24
C ALA A 554 0.25 -2.47 8.70
N THR A 555 -0.76 -2.28 9.56
CA THR A 555 -1.23 -0.96 9.99
C THR A 555 -0.63 -0.50 11.31
N ARG A 556 0.37 -1.21 11.86
CA ARG A 556 0.92 -0.99 13.20
C ARG A 556 1.23 0.48 13.50
N GLU A 557 2.00 1.17 12.63
CA GLU A 557 2.34 2.59 12.86
C GLU A 557 1.16 3.53 12.60
N HIS A 558 0.30 3.21 11.65
CA HIS A 558 -0.93 3.94 11.37
C HIS A 558 -1.89 3.92 12.56
N ASP A 559 -2.16 2.74 13.10
CA ASP A 559 -3.08 2.56 14.24
C ASP A 559 -2.51 3.20 15.51
N LYS A 560 -1.21 3.03 15.75
CA LYS A 560 -0.48 3.68 16.84
C LYS A 560 -0.53 5.21 16.74
N TYR A 561 -0.32 5.74 15.54
CA TYR A 561 -0.44 7.17 15.28
C TYR A 561 -1.87 7.66 15.56
N HIS A 562 -2.91 6.94 15.08
CA HIS A 562 -4.31 7.30 15.31
C HIS A 562 -4.65 7.30 16.79
N LEU A 563 -4.22 6.30 17.54
CA LEU A 563 -4.36 6.27 19.01
C LEU A 563 -3.66 7.48 19.67
N ASN A 564 -2.39 7.72 19.36
CA ASN A 564 -1.62 8.84 19.94
C ASN A 564 -2.19 10.21 19.57
N LYS A 565 -2.83 10.35 18.41
CA LYS A 565 -3.43 11.61 17.96
C LYS A 565 -4.57 12.07 18.87
N TYR A 566 -5.30 11.13 19.45
CA TYR A 566 -6.55 11.40 20.15
C TYR A 566 -6.52 11.03 21.65
N LEU A 567 -5.61 10.16 22.09
CA LEU A 567 -5.42 9.89 23.50
C LEU A 567 -4.74 11.08 24.20
N SER A 568 -5.12 11.33 25.44
CA SER A 568 -4.46 12.34 26.26
C SER A 568 -3.12 11.84 26.80
N ASP A 569 -2.24 12.76 27.16
CA ASP A 569 -0.94 12.48 27.79
C ASP A 569 -1.04 11.72 29.14
N LYS A 570 -2.26 11.56 29.69
CA LYS A 570 -2.53 10.77 30.88
C LYS A 570 -2.66 9.27 30.62
N ILE A 571 -2.74 8.87 29.36
CA ILE A 571 -2.80 7.48 28.94
C ILE A 571 -1.44 7.07 28.43
N MET A 572 -0.85 6.07 29.09
CA MET A 572 0.39 5.45 28.63
C MET A 572 0.05 4.42 27.55
N LEU A 573 0.47 4.66 26.33
CA LEU A 573 0.44 3.70 25.22
C LEU A 573 1.80 3.02 25.11
N THR A 574 1.81 1.70 25.24
CA THR A 574 2.99 0.85 25.03
C THR A 574 2.74 -0.10 23.89
N ASP A 575 3.59 -0.06 22.87
CA ASP A 575 3.57 -1.02 21.78
C ASP A 575 4.28 -2.30 22.23
N VAL A 576 3.51 -3.35 22.50
CA VAL A 576 3.99 -4.65 22.99
C VAL A 576 4.01 -5.72 21.90
N THR A 577 3.93 -5.32 20.63
CA THR A 577 3.85 -6.24 19.48
C THR A 577 5.02 -7.21 19.46
N GLU A 578 6.23 -6.76 19.78
CA GLU A 578 7.45 -7.56 19.73
C GLU A 578 7.74 -8.29 21.04
N ASP A 579 6.98 -8.03 22.10
CA ASP A 579 7.16 -8.62 23.42
C ASP A 579 6.14 -9.72 23.72
N VAL A 580 4.99 -9.73 23.03
CA VAL A 580 3.90 -10.67 23.23
C VAL A 580 3.60 -11.44 21.93
N CYS A 581 3.89 -12.72 21.92
CA CYS A 581 3.50 -13.64 20.87
C CYS A 581 2.05 -14.08 21.02
N CYS A 582 1.40 -14.46 19.90
CA CYS A 582 0.03 -14.98 19.90
C CYS A 582 -0.10 -16.20 19.01
N LEU A 583 -0.46 -17.34 19.61
CA LEU A 583 -0.71 -18.59 18.92
C LEU A 583 -2.21 -18.88 18.90
N GLY A 584 -2.80 -18.99 17.70
CA GLY A 584 -4.20 -19.28 17.51
C GLY A 584 -4.46 -20.78 17.31
N LEU A 585 -5.34 -21.37 18.12
CA LEU A 585 -5.81 -22.73 17.98
C LEU A 585 -7.25 -22.71 17.52
N PHE A 586 -7.52 -23.09 16.28
CA PHE A 586 -8.86 -23.04 15.70
C PHE A 586 -9.25 -24.35 15.07
N GLY A 587 -10.51 -24.74 15.28
CA GLY A 587 -11.12 -25.94 14.73
C GLY A 587 -12.03 -26.64 15.75
N PRO A 588 -12.86 -27.59 15.30
CA PRO A 588 -13.85 -28.23 16.17
C PRO A 588 -13.25 -28.96 17.38
N LYS A 589 -12.00 -29.44 17.29
CA LYS A 589 -11.32 -30.14 18.38
C LYS A 589 -10.44 -29.21 19.24
N SER A 590 -10.43 -27.90 18.98
CA SER A 590 -9.57 -26.94 19.73
C SER A 590 -9.87 -26.90 21.22
N ARG A 591 -11.16 -27.05 21.62
CA ARG A 591 -11.57 -27.10 23.03
C ARG A 591 -11.01 -28.34 23.74
N GLU A 592 -11.14 -29.51 23.11
CA GLU A 592 -10.59 -30.75 23.68
C GLU A 592 -9.07 -30.65 23.81
N MET A 593 -8.42 -30.12 22.81
CA MET A 593 -6.98 -29.97 22.80
C MET A 593 -6.49 -29.01 23.91
N ILE A 594 -7.06 -27.83 24.05
CA ILE A 594 -6.66 -26.88 25.09
C ILE A 594 -6.92 -27.43 26.48
N SER A 595 -7.95 -28.23 26.66
CA SER A 595 -8.27 -28.92 27.92
C SER A 595 -7.23 -30.01 28.29
N LYS A 596 -6.38 -30.45 27.34
CA LYS A 596 -5.28 -31.38 27.60
C LYS A 596 -3.99 -30.72 28.04
N ILE A 597 -3.84 -29.42 27.76
CA ILE A 597 -2.64 -28.62 28.13
C ILE A 597 -2.89 -27.71 29.32
N SER A 598 -4.15 -27.51 29.73
CA SER A 598 -4.54 -26.68 30.86
C SER A 598 -5.67 -27.34 31.64
N LYS A 599 -5.71 -27.10 32.97
CA LYS A 599 -6.73 -27.64 33.89
C LYS A 599 -8.00 -26.79 33.95
N GLU A 600 -8.09 -25.75 33.17
CA GLU A 600 -9.22 -24.84 33.18
C GLU A 600 -10.48 -25.42 32.49
N ASP A 601 -11.64 -24.92 32.90
CA ASP A 601 -12.90 -25.26 32.24
C ASP A 601 -13.13 -24.35 31.02
N TYR A 602 -13.18 -24.97 29.83
CA TYR A 602 -13.40 -24.32 28.52
C TYR A 602 -14.82 -24.51 28.02
N SER A 603 -15.76 -24.95 28.81
CA SER A 603 -17.19 -25.02 28.47
C SER A 603 -17.73 -23.64 28.12
N ASN A 604 -18.86 -23.59 27.36
CA ASN A 604 -19.48 -22.33 26.96
C ASN A 604 -19.99 -21.52 28.16
N GLU A 605 -20.35 -22.19 29.25
CA GLU A 605 -20.84 -21.61 30.50
C GLU A 605 -19.73 -20.87 31.24
N LYS A 606 -18.53 -21.43 31.27
CA LYS A 606 -17.38 -20.92 32.02
C LYS A 606 -16.44 -20.04 31.19
N PHE A 607 -16.39 -20.27 29.88
CA PHE A 607 -15.54 -19.48 29.01
C PHE A 607 -16.30 -19.04 27.74
N LYS A 608 -17.06 -17.96 27.87
CA LYS A 608 -17.94 -17.44 26.82
C LYS A 608 -17.15 -16.82 25.68
N PHE A 609 -17.71 -16.87 24.46
CA PHE A 609 -17.16 -16.14 23.31
C PHE A 609 -17.05 -14.63 23.61
N GLY A 610 -15.98 -13.98 23.14
CA GLY A 610 -15.68 -12.56 23.41
C GLY A 610 -15.17 -12.32 24.83
N THR A 611 -14.58 -13.33 25.48
CA THR A 611 -13.92 -13.19 26.79
C THR A 611 -12.52 -13.76 26.76
N GLY A 612 -11.70 -13.31 27.71
CA GLY A 612 -10.36 -13.80 27.96
C GLY A 612 -10.11 -13.98 29.45
N LYS A 613 -9.14 -14.79 29.80
CA LYS A 613 -8.65 -15.01 31.15
C LYS A 613 -7.21 -15.43 31.19
N ASN A 614 -6.54 -15.18 32.33
CA ASN A 614 -5.22 -15.75 32.59
C ASN A 614 -5.36 -17.21 32.94
N ILE A 615 -4.50 -18.03 32.39
CA ILE A 615 -4.38 -19.45 32.71
C ILE A 615 -2.90 -19.82 32.94
N ILE A 616 -2.68 -20.97 33.53
CA ILE A 616 -1.36 -21.53 33.64
C ILE A 616 -1.29 -22.81 32.79
N ILE A 617 -0.33 -22.86 31.89
CA ILE A 617 0.04 -24.06 31.13
C ILE A 617 1.44 -24.47 31.60
N ASN A 618 1.53 -25.60 32.33
CA ASN A 618 2.73 -25.98 33.09
C ASN A 618 3.13 -24.87 34.09
N ASP A 619 4.22 -24.14 33.81
CA ASP A 619 4.74 -22.98 34.56
C ASP A 619 4.55 -21.64 33.86
N LEU A 620 3.88 -21.64 32.69
CA LEU A 620 3.72 -20.47 31.84
C LEU A 620 2.44 -19.70 32.14
N ASN A 621 2.55 -18.40 32.33
CA ASN A 621 1.40 -17.50 32.41
C ASN A 621 0.92 -17.14 31.00
N ILE A 622 -0.29 -17.53 30.64
CA ILE A 622 -0.86 -17.35 29.34
C ILE A 622 -2.17 -16.55 29.45
N TRP A 623 -2.31 -15.49 28.68
CA TRP A 623 -3.60 -14.89 28.44
C TRP A 623 -4.30 -15.63 27.31
N VAL A 624 -5.42 -16.26 27.61
CA VAL A 624 -6.24 -16.95 26.60
C VAL A 624 -7.47 -16.12 26.30
N GLN A 625 -7.75 -15.92 25.02
CA GLN A 625 -8.89 -15.17 24.54
C GLN A 625 -9.73 -16.04 23.59
N ARG A 626 -11.04 -16.08 23.82
CA ARG A 626 -11.96 -16.82 22.97
C ARG A 626 -12.54 -15.93 21.90
N LEU A 627 -11.90 -15.95 20.75
CA LEU A 627 -12.29 -15.23 19.52
C LEU A 627 -12.12 -16.13 18.31
N SER A 628 -12.50 -15.64 17.14
CA SER A 628 -12.20 -16.30 15.87
C SER A 628 -12.13 -15.29 14.74
N TYR A 629 -11.05 -15.36 13.97
CA TYR A 629 -10.93 -14.66 12.68
C TYR A 629 -11.00 -15.64 11.49
N VAL A 630 -11.16 -16.93 11.75
CA VAL A 630 -11.24 -17.99 10.73
C VAL A 630 -12.60 -18.71 10.72
N GLY A 631 -13.53 -18.28 11.55
CA GLY A 631 -14.90 -18.83 11.62
C GLY A 631 -14.99 -20.25 12.15
N GLU A 632 -14.06 -20.64 13.01
CA GLU A 632 -14.08 -21.90 13.77
C GLU A 632 -14.02 -21.61 15.26
N LEU A 633 -14.49 -22.58 16.08
CA LEU A 633 -14.25 -22.56 17.52
C LEU A 633 -12.75 -22.42 17.76
N GLY A 634 -12.34 -21.52 18.65
CA GLY A 634 -10.92 -21.38 18.89
C GLY A 634 -10.53 -20.42 19.99
N TYR A 635 -9.23 -20.38 20.18
CA TYR A 635 -8.58 -19.67 21.27
C TYR A 635 -7.30 -19.03 20.77
N GLU A 636 -7.08 -17.78 21.13
CA GLU A 636 -5.82 -17.05 20.94
C GLU A 636 -5.05 -17.09 22.27
N LEU A 637 -3.83 -17.61 22.24
CA LEU A 637 -2.95 -17.77 23.38
C LEU A 637 -1.85 -16.73 23.32
N TYR A 638 -1.93 -15.72 24.17
CA TYR A 638 -0.94 -14.65 24.27
C TYR A 638 0.08 -14.98 25.35
N VAL A 639 1.34 -14.93 24.99
CA VAL A 639 2.47 -15.32 25.84
C VAL A 639 3.63 -14.35 25.68
N ASP A 640 4.41 -14.15 26.76
CA ASP A 640 5.67 -13.43 26.69
C ASP A 640 6.62 -14.08 25.67
N LYS A 641 7.37 -13.27 24.90
CA LYS A 641 8.27 -13.75 23.86
C LYS A 641 9.29 -14.77 24.36
N ASN A 642 9.74 -14.63 25.61
CA ASN A 642 10.74 -15.53 26.19
C ASN A 642 10.18 -16.94 26.47
N ASP A 643 8.88 -17.06 26.66
CA ASP A 643 8.17 -18.31 26.90
C ASP A 643 7.48 -18.87 25.65
N ALA A 644 7.44 -18.10 24.57
CA ALA A 644 6.70 -18.44 23.35
C ALA A 644 7.16 -19.76 22.73
N LYS A 645 8.46 -20.03 22.69
CA LYS A 645 9.01 -21.28 22.18
C LYS A 645 8.59 -22.49 23.03
N LYS A 646 8.54 -22.34 24.35
CA LYS A 646 8.08 -23.40 25.26
C LYS A 646 6.60 -23.72 25.01
N LEU A 647 5.77 -22.67 24.93
CA LEU A 647 4.35 -22.83 24.62
C LEU A 647 4.13 -23.50 23.26
N TYR A 648 4.84 -23.05 22.23
CA TYR A 648 4.77 -23.65 20.89
C TYR A 648 5.08 -25.15 20.93
N ASN A 649 6.15 -25.56 21.63
CA ASN A 649 6.53 -26.98 21.74
C ASN A 649 5.48 -27.82 22.48
N ILE A 650 4.88 -27.28 23.56
CA ILE A 650 3.78 -27.94 24.29
C ILE A 650 2.56 -28.15 23.34
N ILE A 651 2.20 -27.12 22.57
CA ILE A 651 1.10 -27.17 21.61
C ILE A 651 1.37 -28.24 20.54
N ILE A 652 2.56 -28.27 19.95
CA ILE A 652 2.93 -29.25 18.93
C ILE A 652 2.91 -30.67 19.47
N ASP A 653 3.48 -30.90 20.65
CA ASP A 653 3.53 -32.23 21.23
C ASP A 653 2.11 -32.79 21.49
N LYS A 654 1.25 -32.02 22.17
CA LYS A 654 -0.12 -32.45 22.48
C LYS A 654 -1.06 -32.41 21.27
N GLY A 655 -0.79 -31.53 20.32
CA GLY A 655 -1.55 -31.40 19.10
C GLY A 655 -1.58 -32.62 18.20
N LYS A 656 -0.53 -33.48 18.28
CA LYS A 656 -0.47 -34.75 17.55
C LYS A 656 -1.69 -35.65 17.81
N LEU A 657 -2.22 -35.64 19.05
CA LEU A 657 -3.41 -36.41 19.43
C LEU A 657 -4.70 -35.92 18.79
N PHE A 658 -4.71 -34.70 18.25
CA PHE A 658 -5.86 -34.01 17.66
C PHE A 658 -5.70 -33.75 16.18
N ASN A 659 -4.73 -34.37 15.53
CA ASN A 659 -4.37 -34.08 14.12
C ASN A 659 -4.16 -32.59 13.86
N LEU A 660 -3.45 -31.90 14.76
CA LEU A 660 -3.09 -30.50 14.59
C LEU A 660 -2.21 -30.33 13.35
N SER A 661 -2.56 -29.35 12.52
CA SER A 661 -1.70 -28.89 11.43
C SER A 661 -1.31 -27.41 11.63
N HIS A 662 -0.12 -27.06 11.19
CA HIS A 662 0.21 -25.66 10.98
C HIS A 662 -0.68 -25.08 9.88
N CYS A 663 -1.03 -23.81 10.02
CA CYS A 663 -1.81 -23.06 9.02
C CYS A 663 -1.15 -21.70 8.82
N GLY A 664 -0.81 -21.39 7.57
CA GLY A 664 -0.20 -20.12 7.20
C GLY A 664 -1.22 -19.00 6.97
N MET A 665 -0.71 -17.82 6.62
CA MET A 665 -1.54 -16.64 6.37
C MET A 665 -2.47 -16.82 5.17
N HIS A 666 -2.10 -17.62 4.17
CA HIS A 666 -3.02 -17.92 3.05
C HIS A 666 -4.23 -18.72 3.52
N ALA A 667 -4.05 -19.69 4.43
CA ALA A 667 -5.16 -20.43 5.02
C ALA A 667 -6.06 -19.52 5.86
N MET A 668 -5.48 -18.62 6.65
CA MET A 668 -6.24 -17.62 7.40
C MET A 668 -7.09 -16.77 6.46
N ASP A 669 -6.51 -16.27 5.37
CA ASP A 669 -7.20 -15.38 4.43
C ASP A 669 -8.37 -16.09 3.71
N VAL A 670 -8.21 -17.32 3.28
CA VAL A 670 -9.31 -18.12 2.71
C VAL A 670 -10.41 -18.31 3.75
N MET A 671 -10.07 -18.75 4.97
CA MET A 671 -11.03 -19.09 6.00
C MET A 671 -11.80 -17.87 6.53
N ARG A 672 -11.17 -16.68 6.60
CA ARG A 672 -11.87 -15.43 6.97
C ARG A 672 -12.88 -15.04 5.89
N MET A 673 -12.53 -15.23 4.60
CA MET A 673 -13.44 -14.95 3.48
C MET A 673 -14.63 -15.93 3.47
N GLU A 674 -14.40 -17.22 3.69
CA GLU A 674 -15.46 -18.19 3.85
C GLU A 674 -16.47 -17.77 4.92
N SER A 675 -16.02 -17.05 5.94
CA SER A 675 -16.81 -16.62 7.11
C SER A 675 -17.32 -15.18 7.01
N GLY A 676 -17.01 -14.45 5.93
CA GLY A 676 -17.47 -13.09 5.69
C GLY A 676 -16.75 -12.03 6.54
N PHE A 677 -15.54 -12.31 7.04
CA PHE A 677 -14.77 -11.35 7.82
C PHE A 677 -13.94 -10.46 6.89
N LEU A 678 -14.03 -9.16 7.11
CA LEU A 678 -13.35 -8.17 6.31
C LEU A 678 -11.90 -7.95 6.76
N HIS A 679 -11.09 -7.44 5.86
CA HIS A 679 -9.69 -7.10 6.09
C HIS A 679 -9.46 -5.61 5.79
N TRP A 680 -8.99 -4.85 6.79
CA TRP A 680 -8.65 -3.45 6.60
C TRP A 680 -7.44 -3.30 5.66
N GLY A 681 -7.54 -2.36 4.73
CA GLY A 681 -6.56 -2.15 3.66
C GLY A 681 -6.83 -2.98 2.39
N HIS A 682 -7.86 -3.86 2.42
CA HIS A 682 -8.37 -4.59 1.27
C HIS A 682 -9.87 -4.36 1.08
N ASP A 683 -10.66 -4.75 2.09
CA ASP A 683 -12.13 -4.69 2.02
C ASP A 683 -12.70 -3.39 2.61
N ILE A 684 -12.00 -2.78 3.52
CA ILE A 684 -12.38 -1.54 4.20
C ILE A 684 -11.18 -0.62 4.38
N SER A 685 -11.44 0.67 4.25
CA SER A 685 -10.46 1.76 4.32
C SER A 685 -11.16 3.05 4.75
N PRO A 686 -10.49 4.21 4.84
CA PRO A 686 -11.15 5.49 5.04
C PRO A 686 -12.15 5.90 3.93
N GLU A 687 -12.12 5.22 2.77
CA GLU A 687 -13.08 5.41 1.67
C GLU A 687 -14.47 4.86 2.02
N GLU A 688 -14.55 3.94 2.99
CA GLU A 688 -15.79 3.30 3.40
C GLU A 688 -16.22 3.68 4.80
N ASN A 689 -17.54 3.65 5.04
CA ASN A 689 -18.11 3.71 6.36
C ASN A 689 -18.75 2.36 6.76
N GLN A 690 -19.11 2.21 8.02
CA GLN A 690 -19.62 0.97 8.56
C GLN A 690 -20.95 0.50 7.95
N TYR A 691 -21.77 1.39 7.42
CA TYR A 691 -23.01 1.01 6.73
C TYR A 691 -22.72 0.40 5.36
N GLN A 692 -21.79 1.01 4.62
CA GLN A 692 -21.34 0.49 3.32
C GLN A 692 -20.69 -0.89 3.48
N ALA A 693 -19.86 -1.04 4.52
CA ALA A 693 -19.11 -2.27 4.82
C ALA A 693 -19.98 -3.38 5.48
N GLY A 694 -21.22 -3.08 5.89
CA GLY A 694 -22.04 -4.06 6.63
C GLY A 694 -21.62 -4.25 8.09
N LEU A 695 -20.85 -3.34 8.65
CA LEU A 695 -20.31 -3.37 10.02
C LEU A 695 -21.15 -2.54 11.01
N ASN A 696 -22.37 -2.16 10.65
CA ASN A 696 -23.24 -1.33 11.47
C ASN A 696 -23.63 -1.98 12.81
N PHE A 697 -23.51 -3.31 12.96
CA PHE A 697 -23.70 -4.02 14.23
C PHE A 697 -22.67 -3.61 15.30
N ALA A 698 -21.50 -3.10 14.88
CA ALA A 698 -20.45 -2.62 15.78
C ALA A 698 -20.61 -1.14 16.15
N ILE A 699 -21.73 -0.48 15.80
CA ILE A 699 -22.00 0.90 16.19
C ILE A 699 -22.90 0.94 17.42
N SER A 700 -22.48 1.64 18.47
CA SER A 700 -23.30 1.88 19.66
C SER A 700 -23.66 3.36 19.81
N TYR A 701 -24.82 3.76 19.28
CA TYR A 701 -25.35 5.12 19.40
C TYR A 701 -25.85 5.47 20.81
N LYS A 702 -26.18 4.43 21.61
CA LYS A 702 -26.78 4.59 22.95
C LYS A 702 -25.76 4.77 24.07
N LYS A 703 -24.45 4.68 23.79
CA LYS A 703 -23.44 4.93 24.82
C LYS A 703 -23.40 6.40 25.21
N ASN A 704 -23.09 6.69 26.46
CA ASN A 704 -23.18 8.04 27.04
C ASN A 704 -22.10 9.01 26.49
N ILE A 705 -21.08 8.50 25.79
CA ILE A 705 -19.95 9.27 25.28
C ILE A 705 -20.02 9.26 23.75
N ASN A 706 -19.97 10.45 23.14
CA ASN A 706 -19.89 10.58 21.70
C ASN A 706 -18.53 10.10 21.20
N PHE A 707 -18.52 9.36 20.08
CA PHE A 707 -17.32 8.92 19.41
C PHE A 707 -17.02 9.73 18.15
N ILE A 708 -15.78 9.73 17.70
CA ILE A 708 -15.34 10.40 16.47
C ILE A 708 -16.10 9.80 15.28
N GLY A 709 -16.62 10.66 14.39
CA GLY A 709 -17.41 10.25 13.21
C GLY A 709 -18.89 9.97 13.49
N LYS A 710 -19.36 10.03 14.75
CA LYS A 710 -20.78 9.78 15.10
C LYS A 710 -21.76 10.65 14.32
N GLU A 711 -21.49 11.94 14.22
CA GLU A 711 -22.38 12.88 13.51
C GLU A 711 -22.42 12.58 12.00
N ALA A 712 -21.29 12.22 11.41
CA ALA A 712 -21.24 11.83 10.01
C ALA A 712 -22.07 10.55 9.76
N LEU A 713 -21.91 9.54 10.62
CA LEU A 713 -22.71 8.31 10.53
C LEU A 713 -24.21 8.57 10.72
N LEU A 714 -24.59 9.44 11.64
CA LEU A 714 -26.02 9.80 11.83
C LEU A 714 -26.62 10.48 10.60
N LYS A 715 -25.84 11.28 9.87
CA LYS A 715 -26.30 11.93 8.63
C LYS A 715 -26.59 10.95 7.49
N ILE A 716 -25.97 9.77 7.51
CA ILE A 716 -26.08 8.77 6.43
C ILE A 716 -26.92 7.54 6.83
N LYS A 717 -27.19 7.34 8.12
CA LYS A 717 -27.86 6.17 8.70
C LYS A 717 -29.11 5.72 7.95
N ASP A 718 -29.97 6.68 7.60
CA ASP A 718 -31.26 6.44 6.96
C ASP A 718 -31.25 6.85 5.48
N LYS A 719 -30.08 7.14 4.92
CA LYS A 719 -29.93 7.48 3.50
C LYS A 719 -29.64 6.25 2.66
N LYS A 720 -29.98 6.34 1.39
CA LYS A 720 -29.56 5.36 0.39
C LYS A 720 -28.03 5.42 0.26
N LEU A 721 -27.37 4.27 0.48
CA LEU A 721 -25.93 4.16 0.33
C LEU A 721 -25.53 4.26 -1.14
N ASP A 722 -24.41 4.88 -1.44
CA ASP A 722 -23.84 4.99 -2.78
C ASP A 722 -23.18 3.66 -3.23
N LYS A 723 -22.66 2.87 -2.27
CA LYS A 723 -22.11 1.53 -2.48
C LYS A 723 -22.40 0.63 -1.27
N LYS A 724 -22.34 -0.69 -1.47
CA LYS A 724 -22.48 -1.67 -0.40
C LYS A 724 -21.63 -2.91 -0.66
N MET A 725 -20.99 -3.42 0.40
CA MET A 725 -20.26 -4.69 0.40
C MET A 725 -21.21 -5.86 0.13
N MET A 726 -20.79 -6.75 -0.77
CA MET A 726 -21.46 -8.02 -1.08
C MET A 726 -20.44 -9.13 -1.27
N PHE A 727 -20.91 -10.38 -1.17
CA PHE A 727 -20.12 -11.58 -1.36
C PHE A 727 -20.51 -12.26 -2.65
N PHE A 728 -19.53 -12.80 -3.37
CA PHE A 728 -19.72 -13.46 -4.65
C PHE A 728 -19.01 -14.81 -4.71
N THR A 729 -19.52 -15.67 -5.57
CA THR A 729 -18.83 -16.89 -6.01
C THR A 729 -18.97 -17.00 -7.53
N LEU A 730 -18.00 -17.65 -8.18
CA LEU A 730 -18.14 -17.97 -9.60
C LEU A 730 -18.99 -19.22 -9.77
N LYS A 731 -19.84 -19.25 -10.83
CA LYS A 731 -20.66 -20.40 -11.16
C LYS A 731 -19.80 -21.61 -11.50
N GLU A 732 -18.78 -21.40 -12.36
CA GLU A 732 -17.76 -22.39 -12.68
C GLU A 732 -16.49 -22.04 -11.89
N SER A 733 -16.21 -22.82 -10.87
CA SER A 733 -15.09 -22.60 -9.96
C SER A 733 -14.02 -23.66 -10.14
N LYS A 734 -12.78 -23.22 -10.36
CA LYS A 734 -11.58 -24.06 -10.38
C LYS A 734 -10.43 -23.34 -9.69
N PRO A 735 -9.55 -24.04 -8.98
CA PRO A 735 -8.41 -23.41 -8.33
C PRO A 735 -7.53 -22.62 -9.33
N GLY A 736 -7.39 -21.32 -9.12
CA GLY A 736 -6.58 -20.44 -9.94
C GLY A 736 -7.11 -20.14 -11.34
N ILE A 737 -8.35 -20.55 -11.69
CA ILE A 737 -8.94 -20.31 -13.01
C ILE A 737 -10.37 -19.75 -12.86
N PRO A 738 -10.55 -18.41 -12.95
CA PRO A 738 -9.48 -17.41 -12.88
C PRO A 738 -8.90 -17.28 -11.47
N LEU A 739 -7.69 -16.74 -11.36
CA LEU A 739 -7.17 -16.28 -10.09
C LEU A 739 -7.84 -14.94 -9.75
N LEU A 740 -8.77 -14.95 -8.80
CA LEU A 740 -9.37 -13.73 -8.24
C LEU A 740 -8.43 -13.12 -7.20
N MET A 741 -8.31 -11.81 -7.22
CA MET A 741 -7.47 -11.05 -6.30
C MET A 741 -8.26 -9.86 -5.71
N HIS A 742 -8.23 -8.75 -6.40
CA HIS A 742 -8.92 -7.49 -6.07
C HIS A 742 -8.94 -6.58 -7.31
N GLU A 743 -9.78 -5.53 -7.27
CA GLU A 743 -9.92 -4.56 -8.35
C GLU A 743 -10.42 -5.17 -9.68
N GLU A 744 -11.07 -6.33 -9.64
CA GLU A 744 -11.74 -6.86 -10.81
C GLU A 744 -13.10 -6.18 -10.99
N PRO A 745 -13.46 -5.71 -12.20
CA PRO A 745 -14.77 -5.12 -12.46
C PRO A 745 -15.89 -6.14 -12.32
N ILE A 746 -16.94 -5.76 -11.60
CA ILE A 746 -18.17 -6.54 -11.43
C ILE A 746 -19.22 -5.96 -12.38
N TYR A 747 -19.79 -6.80 -13.23
CA TYR A 747 -20.78 -6.43 -14.23
C TYR A 747 -22.17 -6.96 -13.90
N LEU A 748 -23.17 -6.16 -14.16
CA LEU A 748 -24.52 -6.61 -14.38
C LEU A 748 -24.78 -6.50 -15.89
N GLU A 749 -24.90 -7.63 -16.56
CA GLU A 749 -24.91 -7.71 -18.02
C GLU A 749 -23.65 -7.06 -18.61
N ASP A 750 -23.77 -5.92 -19.28
CA ASP A 750 -22.63 -5.19 -19.88
C ASP A 750 -22.21 -3.93 -19.11
N LYS A 751 -22.88 -3.63 -18.00
CA LYS A 751 -22.59 -2.44 -17.21
C LYS A 751 -21.76 -2.79 -15.99
N ILE A 752 -20.64 -2.06 -15.79
CA ILE A 752 -19.88 -2.14 -14.53
C ILE A 752 -20.74 -1.56 -13.41
N ILE A 753 -20.99 -2.38 -12.38
CA ILE A 753 -21.76 -2.01 -11.19
C ILE A 753 -20.93 -1.98 -9.91
N GLY A 754 -19.67 -2.37 -9.98
CA GLY A 754 -18.80 -2.42 -8.81
C GLY A 754 -17.43 -2.99 -9.11
N ARG A 755 -16.67 -3.22 -8.02
CA ARG A 755 -15.33 -3.82 -8.06
C ARG A 755 -15.15 -4.83 -6.94
N THR A 756 -14.28 -5.81 -7.14
CA THR A 756 -13.85 -6.75 -6.10
C THR A 756 -12.84 -6.08 -5.15
N THR A 757 -12.77 -6.56 -3.91
CA THR A 757 -11.82 -6.10 -2.89
C THR A 757 -10.94 -7.22 -2.37
N SER A 758 -11.46 -8.43 -2.29
CA SER A 758 -10.72 -9.65 -1.97
C SER A 758 -11.16 -10.77 -2.88
N GLY A 759 -10.22 -11.63 -3.26
CA GLY A 759 -10.48 -12.82 -4.05
C GLY A 759 -9.64 -14.01 -3.60
N ASN A 760 -10.22 -15.19 -3.59
CA ASN A 760 -9.52 -16.42 -3.22
C ASN A 760 -10.27 -17.67 -3.70
N TYR A 761 -9.67 -18.85 -3.54
CA TYR A 761 -10.33 -20.14 -3.78
C TYR A 761 -10.51 -20.92 -2.48
N SER A 762 -11.73 -21.31 -2.18
CA SER A 762 -12.04 -22.20 -1.05
C SER A 762 -12.01 -23.65 -1.47
N PHE A 763 -11.09 -24.43 -0.93
CA PHE A 763 -11.06 -25.89 -1.10
C PHE A 763 -12.14 -26.59 -0.26
N CYS A 764 -12.54 -26.00 0.87
CA CYS A 764 -13.60 -26.57 1.72
C CYS A 764 -14.97 -26.56 1.04
N TYR A 765 -15.25 -25.60 0.19
CA TYR A 765 -16.51 -25.40 -0.50
C TYR A 765 -16.40 -25.57 -2.02
N ASN A 766 -15.21 -25.80 -2.55
CA ASN A 766 -14.91 -25.89 -3.99
C ASN A 766 -15.43 -24.69 -4.78
N LYS A 767 -15.19 -23.48 -4.29
CA LYS A 767 -15.70 -22.23 -4.85
C LYS A 767 -14.62 -21.16 -4.93
N ASN A 768 -14.59 -20.42 -6.05
CA ASN A 768 -13.94 -19.13 -6.09
C ASN A 768 -14.77 -18.13 -5.29
N LEU A 769 -14.15 -17.45 -4.33
CA LEU A 769 -14.78 -16.44 -3.50
C LEU A 769 -14.30 -15.05 -3.90
N SER A 770 -15.20 -14.08 -3.81
CA SER A 770 -14.84 -12.68 -3.90
C SER A 770 -15.71 -11.82 -3.00
N PHE A 771 -15.12 -10.80 -2.41
CA PHE A 771 -15.83 -9.68 -1.80
C PHE A 771 -15.77 -8.50 -2.76
N GLY A 772 -16.75 -7.60 -2.69
CA GLY A 772 -16.73 -6.43 -3.53
C GLY A 772 -17.82 -5.42 -3.21
N TYR A 773 -17.56 -4.17 -3.54
CA TYR A 773 -18.56 -3.11 -3.42
C TYR A 773 -19.36 -2.98 -4.69
N ILE A 774 -20.66 -2.89 -4.51
CA ILE A 774 -21.64 -2.68 -5.59
C ILE A 774 -22.28 -1.32 -5.43
N ASN A 775 -22.35 -0.59 -6.54
CA ASN A 775 -22.93 0.74 -6.60
C ASN A 775 -24.41 0.79 -6.22
N SER A 776 -24.86 1.93 -5.76
CA SER A 776 -26.24 2.23 -5.34
C SER A 776 -27.31 1.70 -6.30
N GLY A 777 -28.40 1.24 -5.73
CA GLY A 777 -29.56 0.70 -6.47
C GLY A 777 -29.50 -0.79 -6.69
N ASN A 778 -28.38 -1.45 -6.42
CA ASN A 778 -28.23 -2.88 -6.50
C ASN A 778 -28.31 -3.49 -5.09
N THR A 779 -29.22 -4.42 -4.91
CA THR A 779 -29.42 -5.18 -3.65
C THR A 779 -29.31 -6.67 -3.95
N PHE A 780 -29.13 -7.49 -2.91
CA PHE A 780 -29.15 -8.94 -3.10
C PHE A 780 -30.42 -9.40 -3.85
N GLU A 781 -31.58 -8.88 -3.46
CA GLU A 781 -32.88 -9.25 -4.07
C GLU A 781 -32.93 -8.90 -5.57
N ASN A 782 -32.31 -7.77 -5.95
CA ASN A 782 -32.28 -7.34 -7.34
C ASN A 782 -31.27 -8.14 -8.19
N LEU A 783 -30.26 -8.71 -7.56
CA LEU A 783 -29.12 -9.33 -8.23
C LEU A 783 -29.19 -10.86 -8.27
N LYS A 784 -29.87 -11.50 -7.29
CA LYS A 784 -29.82 -12.96 -7.08
C LYS A 784 -30.20 -13.81 -8.29
N ASN A 785 -30.99 -13.26 -9.23
CA ASN A 785 -31.43 -13.95 -10.43
C ASN A 785 -30.97 -13.25 -11.72
N LYS A 786 -29.95 -12.41 -11.64
CA LYS A 786 -29.42 -11.66 -12.78
C LYS A 786 -28.09 -12.24 -13.28
N ASN A 787 -27.75 -11.89 -14.49
CA ASN A 787 -26.47 -12.26 -15.08
C ASN A 787 -25.38 -11.31 -14.57
N ILE A 788 -24.65 -11.78 -13.57
CA ILE A 788 -23.52 -11.09 -12.98
C ILE A 788 -22.24 -11.71 -13.52
N TYR A 789 -21.25 -10.88 -13.79
CA TYR A 789 -19.94 -11.34 -14.23
C TYR A 789 -18.84 -10.61 -13.45
N ILE A 790 -17.72 -11.30 -13.23
CA ILE A 790 -16.45 -10.72 -12.79
C ILE A 790 -15.47 -10.84 -13.95
N GLU A 791 -14.86 -9.72 -14.36
CA GLU A 791 -13.93 -9.71 -15.47
C GLU A 791 -12.48 -9.85 -14.98
N VAL A 792 -11.77 -10.86 -15.48
CA VAL A 792 -10.34 -11.09 -15.24
C VAL A 792 -9.65 -11.28 -16.59
N GLU A 793 -8.52 -10.59 -16.82
CA GLU A 793 -7.76 -10.72 -18.07
C GLU A 793 -8.61 -10.50 -19.35
N LYS A 794 -9.52 -9.49 -19.30
CA LYS A 794 -10.47 -9.16 -20.39
C LYS A 794 -11.47 -10.26 -20.70
N LYS A 795 -11.66 -11.22 -19.79
CA LYS A 795 -12.63 -12.31 -19.90
C LYS A 795 -13.66 -12.23 -18.78
N LYS A 796 -14.94 -12.26 -19.11
CA LYS A 796 -16.04 -12.27 -18.16
C LYS A 796 -16.32 -13.69 -17.67
N TYR A 797 -16.35 -13.88 -16.35
CA TYR A 797 -16.71 -15.11 -15.67
C TYR A 797 -18.05 -14.95 -14.97
N SER A 798 -18.97 -15.87 -15.20
CA SER A 798 -20.31 -15.84 -14.59
C SER A 798 -20.22 -15.99 -13.08
N ALA A 799 -20.86 -15.08 -12.35
CA ALA A 799 -20.83 -15.02 -10.90
C ALA A 799 -22.24 -15.07 -10.30
N GLU A 800 -22.29 -15.41 -9.03
CA GLU A 800 -23.49 -15.40 -8.20
C GLU A 800 -23.24 -14.53 -6.97
N VAL A 801 -24.22 -13.71 -6.60
CA VAL A 801 -24.21 -12.98 -5.34
C VAL A 801 -24.68 -13.91 -4.22
N LEU A 802 -23.98 -13.89 -3.09
CA LEU A 802 -24.32 -14.65 -1.90
C LEU A 802 -25.06 -13.77 -0.90
N GLN A 803 -26.14 -14.31 -0.31
CA GLN A 803 -26.86 -13.63 0.76
C GLN A 803 -26.09 -13.69 2.08
N ASN A 804 -25.42 -14.81 2.33
CA ASN A 804 -24.63 -15.08 3.51
C ASN A 804 -23.26 -15.64 3.11
N PRO A 805 -22.23 -15.51 3.96
CA PRO A 805 -20.98 -16.20 3.80
C PRO A 805 -21.19 -17.74 3.69
N LEU A 806 -20.23 -18.44 3.07
CA LEU A 806 -20.31 -19.89 2.90
C LEU A 806 -20.22 -20.64 4.23
N ASN A 807 -19.36 -20.20 5.11
CA ASN A 807 -19.23 -20.78 6.44
C ASN A 807 -20.26 -20.17 7.39
N GLN A 808 -21.32 -20.91 7.68
CA GLN A 808 -22.38 -20.52 8.61
C GLN A 808 -22.28 -21.26 9.95
N LYS A 809 -21.17 -21.92 10.24
CA LYS A 809 -20.97 -22.62 11.51
C LYS A 809 -21.09 -21.67 12.71
N ASN A 810 -21.73 -22.16 13.77
CA ASN A 810 -21.77 -21.40 15.01
C ASN A 810 -20.49 -21.60 15.83
N TYR A 811 -19.44 -20.87 15.46
CA TYR A 811 -18.14 -20.90 16.16
C TYR A 811 -18.17 -20.23 17.55
N LYS A 812 -19.29 -19.63 17.92
CA LYS A 812 -19.46 -18.96 19.23
C LYS A 812 -19.89 -19.93 20.34
N ASN A 813 -20.34 -21.14 19.99
CA ASN A 813 -20.79 -22.17 20.91
C ASN A 813 -19.78 -23.29 21.09
#